data_3df607b39aa04144fcbed02cfafba45f
#
_entry.id   3df607b39aa04144fcbed02cfafba45f
#
_cell.length_a   1.000
_cell.length_b   1.000
_cell.length_c   1.000
_cell.angle_alpha   90.00
_cell.angle_beta   90.00
_cell.angle_gamma   90.00
#
_symmetry.space_group_name_H-M   'P 1'
#
loop_
_entity.id
_entity.type
_entity.pdbx_description
1 polymer ?
#
loop_
_entity_poly.entity_id
_entity_poly.type
_entity_poly.pdbx_seq_one_letter_code
_entity_poly.pdbx_strand_id
1 'polypeptide(L)'
;VTVPAPTAPGPDDAPPKDVHPAPEPDTRRQDAEGEGEGEQERTQEARAAQRELFAHTPGFILGSAASFGGSLVGGAQHGVSGGEVAGDVFMGGKTEIHHHGSAASATYASGEIPRRHLEDLDAVFVESPAFAAALDRLREERVLVLAGAHATGRHAAALMLLHRLGVPAVHALSPETSPATLSAPLTAPGGHVLRDLPLSRNRPLRDTHLHAARDQLKKVDGYLVVTVENSPFLLGATASVWQPPEASAVVRAYVSRHRAQDTDGLLALAPVRDFLARGHHQPAEAAEFAKEVAGYDGGEAAAARLAEFGQAAVEQQCREWLSDPESTLRDKAFLISLAVFDRAPYVLAAELADKLFVHFQRLQHPEEPPEIPVFGLAAETRLARARAEGEVRNEATEWGPVPQFTAFFRKENTPRALLTEVWTGHPSARPALIAWLRELARDGRPVVRTRAAAATAMLALADLPSAVALLIDGWAVSKTFGPRVTAANTLTLAQLLDAPVVLRLLTQWCTDAHPARRWTAIRAFGLLAPLRPDLVAPALSALATLARADSSSPAEAANLIESTALLLSVGLRRGEMLSELVRLLHHDTPAVRALALGAFVLACDNAEEGALVEWYAGDGMYQADSARDLATLWRTALGDRAHTRGALNALHTWVYVAEHRPDAAQALELLLPALVVTADDHKRLSHELRTLRGRDGGPRPPLADRLLAALRPPVPTA
;
A
#
# COMPACT_ATOMS: atom_id res chain seq x y z
N VAL A 1 -27.98 -7.91 64.07
CA VAL A 1 -27.28 -8.66 65.10
C VAL A 1 -25.80 -8.60 64.83
N THR A 2 -25.19 -7.73 65.56
CA THR A 2 -23.92 -7.72 66.32
C THR A 2 -22.62 -8.20 65.62
N VAL A 3 -21.81 -7.22 65.39
CA VAL A 3 -20.33 -7.27 65.25
C VAL A 3 -19.72 -7.70 66.59
N PRO A 4 -18.56 -8.36 66.66
CA PRO A 4 -17.50 -7.67 67.38
C PRO A 4 -16.15 -7.54 66.67
N ALA A 5 -15.46 -6.46 66.98
CA ALA A 5 -14.12 -6.03 66.61
C ALA A 5 -13.08 -6.53 67.64
N PRO A 6 -11.79 -6.06 67.55
CA PRO A 6 -10.57 -6.88 67.46
C PRO A 6 -9.77 -6.90 68.75
N THR A 7 -8.79 -7.75 68.81
CA THR A 7 -7.78 -7.79 69.89
C THR A 7 -6.35 -7.59 69.31
N ALA A 8 -5.65 -6.63 69.90
CA ALA A 8 -4.25 -6.33 69.70
C ALA A 8 -3.40 -6.89 70.88
N PRO A 9 -2.08 -6.61 71.01
CA PRO A 9 -0.98 -7.57 70.90
C PRO A 9 -0.20 -7.77 72.21
N GLY A 10 0.76 -8.64 72.23
CA GLY A 10 1.67 -8.82 73.37
C GLY A 10 3.13 -8.98 72.90
N PRO A 11 4.11 -8.60 73.69
CA PRO A 11 5.42 -8.20 73.25
C PRO A 11 6.56 -9.22 73.61
N ASP A 12 7.81 -8.80 73.26
CA ASP A 12 9.15 -9.39 73.55
C ASP A 12 9.68 -10.30 72.42
N ASP A 13 10.89 -10.10 71.91
CA ASP A 13 12.15 -9.83 72.55
C ASP A 13 13.21 -9.31 71.55
N ALA A 14 14.26 -8.72 72.10
CA ALA A 14 15.34 -7.98 71.46
C ALA A 14 16.43 -8.83 70.77
N PRO A 15 17.53 -8.22 70.20
CA PRO A 15 18.16 -8.58 68.92
C PRO A 15 19.42 -9.40 69.02
N PRO A 16 19.97 -9.90 67.91
CA PRO A 16 21.40 -10.02 67.80
C PRO A 16 22.05 -9.39 66.54
N LYS A 17 23.00 -8.57 66.81
CA LYS A 17 24.36 -8.40 66.29
C LYS A 17 24.67 -8.47 64.79
N ASP A 18 25.23 -7.36 64.32
CA ASP A 18 26.37 -7.20 63.41
C ASP A 18 26.50 -8.19 62.23
N VAL A 19 26.12 -7.68 61.04
CA VAL A 19 26.66 -8.18 59.76
C VAL A 19 27.23 -6.98 59.00
N HIS A 20 28.52 -7.09 58.65
CA HIS A 20 29.27 -6.16 57.81
C HIS A 20 28.55 -5.85 56.50
N PRO A 21 28.61 -4.62 55.98
CA PRO A 21 28.08 -4.31 54.66
C PRO A 21 28.97 -4.90 53.58
N ALA A 22 28.33 -5.62 52.66
CA ALA A 22 28.93 -6.04 51.40
C ALA A 22 29.22 -4.81 50.53
N PRO A 23 30.24 -4.83 49.65
CA PRO A 23 30.56 -3.68 48.79
C PRO A 23 29.43 -3.42 47.82
N GLU A 24 29.05 -2.15 47.68
CA GLU A 24 28.07 -1.67 46.71
C GLU A 24 28.52 -2.05 45.29
N PRO A 25 27.60 -2.56 44.43
CA PRO A 25 27.92 -2.76 43.03
C PRO A 25 28.11 -1.42 42.32
N ASP A 26 29.13 -1.36 41.50
CA ASP A 26 29.62 -0.21 40.76
C ASP A 26 28.51 0.35 39.80
N THR A 27 27.74 1.30 40.27
CA THR A 27 26.62 1.94 39.55
C THR A 27 27.06 2.60 38.24
N ARG A 28 28.38 2.86 38.06
CA ARG A 28 28.90 3.46 36.82
C ARG A 28 28.92 2.51 35.61
N ARG A 29 28.86 1.18 35.83
CA ARG A 29 28.75 0.22 34.70
C ARG A 29 27.31 0.01 34.23
N GLN A 30 26.34 0.11 35.11
CA GLN A 30 24.91 -0.03 34.73
C GLN A 30 24.37 1.18 33.95
N ASP A 31 24.87 2.39 34.26
CA ASP A 31 24.48 3.60 33.53
C ASP A 31 25.00 3.61 32.08
N ALA A 32 26.20 3.02 31.83
CA ALA A 32 26.78 2.95 30.48
C ALA A 32 26.18 1.84 29.61
N GLU A 33 25.67 0.76 30.19
CA GLU A 33 24.94 -0.30 29.46
C GLU A 33 23.49 0.14 29.14
N GLY A 34 22.82 0.85 30.02
CA GLY A 34 21.46 1.39 29.81
C GLY A 34 21.39 2.51 28.78
N GLU A 35 22.44 3.32 28.62
CA GLU A 35 22.50 4.34 27.56
C GLU A 35 22.70 3.71 26.18
N GLY A 36 23.46 2.63 26.05
CA GLY A 36 23.69 1.92 24.79
C GLY A 36 22.45 1.16 24.27
N GLU A 37 21.69 0.55 25.17
CA GLU A 37 20.44 -0.12 24.81
C GLU A 37 19.35 0.88 24.36
N GLY A 38 19.23 2.02 25.03
CA GLY A 38 18.28 3.06 24.65
C GLY A 38 18.59 3.75 23.31
N GLU A 39 19.86 3.83 22.91
CA GLU A 39 20.28 4.36 21.62
C GLU A 39 20.02 3.39 20.46
N GLN A 40 20.24 2.09 20.67
CA GLN A 40 19.93 1.04 19.69
C GLN A 40 18.41 0.89 19.47
N GLU A 41 17.61 0.97 20.54
CA GLU A 41 16.14 0.94 20.45
C GLU A 41 15.58 2.11 19.63
N ARG A 42 16.09 3.33 19.82
CA ARG A 42 15.67 4.54 19.09
C ARG A 42 16.05 4.51 17.60
N THR A 43 17.23 4.02 17.27
CA THR A 43 17.69 3.87 15.87
C THR A 43 16.80 2.88 15.10
N GLN A 44 16.30 1.84 15.79
CA GLN A 44 15.34 0.90 15.22
C GLN A 44 13.98 1.55 14.96
N GLU A 45 13.55 2.55 15.75
CA GLU A 45 12.26 3.24 15.56
C GLU A 45 12.14 3.99 14.23
N ALA A 46 13.20 4.68 13.80
CA ALA A 46 13.15 5.45 12.54
C ALA A 46 13.05 4.55 11.32
N ARG A 47 13.85 3.48 11.29
CA ARG A 47 13.84 2.47 10.23
C ARG A 47 12.56 1.64 10.25
N ALA A 48 12.05 1.30 11.44
CA ALA A 48 10.78 0.61 11.59
C ALA A 48 9.63 1.46 11.02
N ALA A 49 9.58 2.75 11.35
CA ALA A 49 8.58 3.67 10.81
C ALA A 49 8.64 3.78 9.28
N GLN A 50 9.85 3.77 8.70
CA GLN A 50 10.05 3.77 7.25
C GLN A 50 9.55 2.47 6.62
N ARG A 51 9.91 1.31 7.17
CA ARG A 51 9.45 0.00 6.69
C ARG A 51 7.94 -0.13 6.78
N GLU A 52 7.34 0.26 7.91
CA GLU A 52 5.87 0.28 8.10
C GLU A 52 5.19 1.16 7.07
N LEU A 53 5.72 2.36 6.80
CA LEU A 53 5.18 3.27 5.81
C LEU A 53 5.16 2.63 4.42
N PHE A 54 6.27 2.06 3.98
CA PHE A 54 6.36 1.44 2.65
C PHE A 54 5.54 0.15 2.53
N ALA A 55 5.55 -0.70 3.55
CA ALA A 55 4.84 -1.97 3.52
C ALA A 55 3.31 -1.82 3.48
N HIS A 56 2.79 -0.76 4.09
CA HIS A 56 1.34 -0.64 4.32
C HIS A 56 0.67 0.54 3.62
N THR A 57 1.44 1.43 2.97
CA THR A 57 0.85 2.52 2.18
C THR A 57 0.17 1.98 0.93
N PRO A 58 -1.03 2.48 0.57
CA PRO A 58 -1.67 2.11 -0.67
C PRO A 58 -0.77 2.36 -1.89
N GLY A 59 -0.68 1.37 -2.79
CA GLY A 59 0.23 1.43 -3.94
C GLY A 59 0.00 2.64 -4.85
N PHE A 60 -1.22 3.12 -4.98
CA PHE A 60 -1.54 4.30 -5.80
C PHE A 60 -0.96 5.62 -5.24
N ILE A 61 -0.61 5.69 -3.95
CA ILE A 61 0.05 6.86 -3.35
C ILE A 61 1.55 6.84 -3.62
N LEU A 62 2.17 5.66 -3.55
CA LEU A 62 3.61 5.52 -3.77
C LEU A 62 3.98 5.60 -5.26
N GLY A 63 3.03 5.30 -6.16
CA GLY A 63 3.22 5.35 -7.61
C GLY A 63 4.39 4.47 -8.10
N SER A 64 4.98 4.82 -9.24
CA SER A 64 6.16 4.15 -9.80
C SER A 64 7.46 4.36 -8.99
N ALA A 65 7.45 5.28 -8.02
CA ALA A 65 8.59 5.50 -7.12
C ALA A 65 8.82 4.31 -6.16
N ALA A 66 7.85 3.41 -6.03
CA ALA A 66 7.91 2.24 -5.15
C ALA A 66 8.54 0.99 -5.80
N SER A 67 9.13 1.07 -6.99
CA SER A 67 9.93 -0.03 -7.55
C SER A 67 11.28 -0.12 -6.84
N PHE A 68 11.26 -0.50 -5.57
CA PHE A 68 12.47 -0.89 -4.86
C PHE A 68 12.88 -2.29 -5.33
N GLY A 69 14.04 -2.40 -5.98
CA GLY A 69 14.67 -3.67 -6.28
C GLY A 69 15.23 -4.30 -5.01
N GLY A 70 14.36 -4.85 -4.17
CA GLY A 70 14.72 -5.58 -2.97
C GLY A 70 13.46 -6.05 -2.25
N SER A 71 13.40 -7.32 -1.88
CA SER A 71 12.35 -7.86 -1.03
C SER A 71 12.43 -7.23 0.35
N LEU A 72 11.44 -6.40 0.72
CA LEU A 72 11.29 -5.86 2.08
C LEU A 72 10.81 -6.95 3.04
N VAL A 73 11.64 -7.94 3.31
CA VAL A 73 11.39 -8.92 4.37
C VAL A 73 12.02 -8.37 5.66
N GLY A 74 11.18 -7.81 6.52
CA GLY A 74 11.62 -7.35 7.84
C GLY A 74 11.68 -8.50 8.84
N GLY A 75 12.86 -9.05 9.06
CA GLY A 75 13.13 -10.03 10.09
C GLY A 75 14.27 -10.98 9.70
N ALA A 76 15.08 -11.43 10.67
CA ALA A 76 16.16 -12.38 10.46
C ALA A 76 15.61 -13.67 9.84
N GLN A 77 15.97 -13.97 8.59
CA GLN A 77 15.66 -15.23 7.94
C GLN A 77 16.58 -16.33 8.47
N HIS A 78 16.05 -17.22 9.29
CA HIS A 78 16.60 -18.55 9.47
C HIS A 78 15.68 -19.56 8.80
N GLY A 79 16.12 -20.13 7.69
CA GLY A 79 15.54 -21.38 7.17
C GLY A 79 15.21 -21.44 5.70
N VAL A 80 16.01 -22.17 4.99
CA VAL A 80 15.77 -23.03 3.81
C VAL A 80 14.83 -22.47 2.72
N SER A 81 15.43 -22.01 1.63
CA SER A 81 14.80 -21.79 0.35
C SER A 81 14.74 -23.12 -0.43
N GLY A 82 13.58 -23.41 -1.03
CA GLY A 82 13.41 -24.37 -2.11
C GLY A 82 12.77 -25.69 -1.71
N GLY A 83 11.49 -25.81 -1.99
CA GLY A 83 10.77 -27.09 -1.97
C GLY A 83 9.33 -26.90 -2.40
N GLU A 84 9.00 -27.41 -3.58
CA GLU A 84 7.64 -27.55 -4.08
C GLU A 84 6.91 -28.61 -3.25
N VAL A 85 5.76 -28.27 -2.63
CA VAL A 85 4.87 -29.26 -2.01
C VAL A 85 3.57 -29.25 -2.78
N ALA A 86 3.40 -30.28 -3.61
CA ALA A 86 2.11 -30.62 -4.21
C ALA A 86 1.31 -31.50 -3.23
N GLY A 87 0.16 -31.02 -2.79
CA GLY A 87 -0.78 -31.86 -2.00
C GLY A 87 -1.82 -31.05 -1.24
N ASP A 88 -3.08 -31.44 -1.46
CA ASP A 88 -4.26 -30.84 -0.85
C ASP A 88 -4.32 -31.03 0.68
N VAL A 89 -4.61 -29.93 1.41
CA VAL A 89 -4.97 -30.02 2.84
C VAL A 89 -6.40 -29.52 3.01
N PHE A 90 -7.31 -30.46 3.34
CA PHE A 90 -8.69 -30.17 3.72
C PHE A 90 -8.78 -29.92 5.23
N MET A 91 -9.36 -28.78 5.61
CA MET A 91 -9.90 -28.59 6.97
C MET A 91 -11.26 -27.92 6.87
N GLY A 92 -12.31 -28.62 7.25
CA GLY A 92 -13.58 -27.98 7.38
C GLY A 92 -14.74 -28.86 7.77
N GLY A 93 -15.63 -28.39 8.60
CA GLY A 93 -16.88 -28.99 8.99
C GLY A 93 -18.03 -28.66 8.04
N LYS A 94 -18.84 -29.67 7.70
CA LYS A 94 -20.01 -29.59 6.84
C LYS A 94 -21.24 -29.33 7.70
N THR A 95 -21.98 -28.24 7.46
CA THR A 95 -23.33 -28.06 8.04
C THR A 95 -24.33 -27.85 6.90
N GLU A 96 -25.29 -28.77 6.79
CA GLU A 96 -26.42 -28.68 5.87
C GLU A 96 -27.60 -28.02 6.60
N ILE A 97 -28.18 -26.97 6.00
CA ILE A 97 -29.44 -26.37 6.44
C ILE A 97 -30.45 -26.51 5.30
N HIS A 98 -31.52 -27.29 5.55
CA HIS A 98 -32.64 -27.41 4.62
C HIS A 98 -33.67 -26.30 4.88
N HIS A 99 -33.94 -25.47 3.86
CA HIS A 99 -35.12 -24.61 3.84
C HIS A 99 -36.15 -25.15 2.84
N HIS A 100 -37.30 -25.55 3.38
CA HIS A 100 -38.51 -25.79 2.59
C HIS A 100 -39.25 -24.45 2.42
N GLY A 101 -39.26 -23.91 1.19
CA GLY A 101 -40.09 -22.77 0.80
C GLY A 101 -40.96 -23.14 -0.39
N SER A 102 -42.26 -22.95 -0.27
CA SER A 102 -43.30 -23.24 -1.26
C SER A 102 -43.07 -22.46 -2.57
N ALA A 103 -43.18 -23.18 -3.69
CA ALA A 103 -43.09 -22.61 -5.04
C ALA A 103 -44.36 -21.78 -5.33
N ALA A 104 -44.22 -20.45 -5.30
CA ALA A 104 -45.12 -19.58 -6.03
C ALA A 104 -44.68 -19.58 -7.50
N SER A 105 -45.59 -19.78 -8.45
CA SER A 105 -45.36 -19.71 -9.88
C SER A 105 -44.85 -18.31 -10.24
N ALA A 106 -43.52 -18.17 -10.39
CA ALA A 106 -42.90 -16.95 -10.88
C ALA A 106 -43.28 -16.81 -12.36
N THR A 107 -43.96 -15.72 -12.69
CA THR A 107 -44.22 -15.31 -14.08
C THR A 107 -42.91 -14.78 -14.63
N TYR A 108 -42.21 -15.58 -15.44
CA TYR A 108 -40.95 -15.17 -16.05
C TYR A 108 -41.22 -14.07 -17.09
N ALA A 109 -40.87 -12.82 -16.74
CA ALA A 109 -40.89 -11.73 -17.71
C ALA A 109 -39.70 -11.91 -18.65
N SER A 110 -39.93 -12.29 -19.91
CA SER A 110 -38.97 -12.25 -21.01
C SER A 110 -39.37 -11.15 -21.97
N GLY A 111 -38.44 -10.28 -22.38
CA GLY A 111 -38.67 -9.20 -23.31
C GLY A 111 -37.86 -9.37 -24.59
N GLU A 112 -38.46 -9.13 -25.74
CA GLU A 112 -37.74 -9.07 -27.02
C GLU A 112 -36.84 -7.82 -27.06
N ILE A 113 -35.60 -8.02 -27.46
CA ILE A 113 -34.63 -6.94 -27.63
C ILE A 113 -34.86 -6.32 -29.01
N PRO A 114 -35.15 -5.01 -29.12
CA PRO A 114 -35.41 -4.35 -30.39
C PRO A 114 -34.23 -4.55 -31.37
N ARG A 115 -34.54 -4.94 -32.59
CA ARG A 115 -33.55 -5.18 -33.65
C ARG A 115 -32.64 -3.96 -33.88
N ARG A 116 -33.22 -2.76 -33.82
CA ARG A 116 -32.44 -1.51 -33.92
C ARG A 116 -31.32 -1.44 -32.84
N HIS A 117 -31.57 -1.91 -31.64
CA HIS A 117 -30.55 -1.95 -30.57
C HIS A 117 -29.37 -2.87 -30.93
N LEU A 118 -29.66 -3.99 -31.60
CA LEU A 118 -28.60 -4.91 -32.07
C LEU A 118 -27.82 -4.30 -33.24
N GLU A 119 -28.50 -3.62 -34.17
CA GLU A 119 -27.88 -2.91 -35.29
C GLU A 119 -27.00 -1.73 -34.83
N ASP A 120 -27.47 -0.95 -33.87
CA ASP A 120 -26.71 0.17 -33.26
C ASP A 120 -25.44 -0.36 -32.53
N LEU A 121 -25.59 -1.48 -31.83
CA LEU A 121 -24.47 -2.12 -31.17
C LEU A 121 -23.47 -2.73 -32.17
N ASP A 122 -23.96 -3.37 -33.24
CA ASP A 122 -23.13 -3.95 -34.29
C ASP A 122 -22.23 -2.92 -34.97
N ALA A 123 -22.74 -1.71 -35.15
CA ALA A 123 -22.02 -0.59 -35.78
C ALA A 123 -20.75 -0.14 -35.01
N VAL A 124 -20.65 -0.47 -33.70
CA VAL A 124 -19.55 -0.06 -32.82
C VAL A 124 -18.90 -1.23 -32.08
N PHE A 125 -19.40 -2.45 -32.33
CA PHE A 125 -18.90 -3.64 -31.66
C PHE A 125 -17.51 -4.02 -32.16
N VAL A 126 -16.61 -4.28 -31.23
CA VAL A 126 -15.25 -4.76 -31.52
C VAL A 126 -15.15 -6.21 -31.09
N GLU A 127 -14.89 -7.09 -32.06
CA GLU A 127 -14.68 -8.52 -31.80
C GLU A 127 -13.37 -8.74 -31.06
N SER A 128 -13.44 -9.43 -29.92
CA SER A 128 -12.26 -9.88 -29.20
C SER A 128 -11.69 -11.18 -29.85
N PRO A 129 -10.42 -11.54 -29.56
CA PRO A 129 -9.85 -12.78 -30.06
C PRO A 129 -10.68 -14.05 -29.71
N ALA A 130 -11.41 -14.00 -28.58
CA ALA A 130 -12.25 -15.12 -28.13
C ALA A 130 -13.63 -15.18 -28.82
N PHE A 131 -14.03 -14.15 -29.59
CA PHE A 131 -15.40 -14.06 -30.14
C PHE A 131 -15.68 -15.13 -31.17
N ALA A 132 -14.78 -15.36 -32.14
CA ALA A 132 -14.98 -16.35 -33.20
C ALA A 132 -15.13 -17.78 -32.63
N ALA A 133 -14.26 -18.18 -31.71
CA ALA A 133 -14.33 -19.48 -31.06
C ALA A 133 -15.65 -19.62 -30.21
N ALA A 134 -16.10 -18.57 -29.57
CA ALA A 134 -17.37 -18.54 -28.84
C ALA A 134 -18.56 -18.70 -29.78
N LEU A 135 -18.52 -18.07 -30.98
CA LEU A 135 -19.56 -18.16 -32.00
C LEU A 135 -19.67 -19.58 -32.56
N ASP A 136 -18.56 -20.20 -32.91
CA ASP A 136 -18.52 -21.58 -33.43
C ASP A 136 -19.05 -22.55 -32.40
N ARG A 137 -18.64 -22.40 -31.14
CA ARG A 137 -19.14 -23.22 -30.06
C ARG A 137 -20.65 -23.04 -29.84
N LEU A 138 -21.17 -21.81 -29.92
CA LEU A 138 -22.60 -21.55 -29.78
C LEU A 138 -23.41 -22.24 -30.93
N ARG A 139 -22.87 -22.24 -32.13
CA ARG A 139 -23.50 -22.97 -33.29
C ARG A 139 -23.61 -24.46 -33.04
N GLU A 140 -22.57 -25.08 -32.51
CA GLU A 140 -22.52 -26.52 -32.26
C GLU A 140 -23.36 -26.89 -31.02
N GLU A 141 -23.22 -26.16 -29.92
CA GLU A 141 -23.77 -26.55 -28.64
C GLU A 141 -25.15 -25.94 -28.33
N ARG A 142 -25.58 -24.91 -29.06
CA ARG A 142 -26.82 -24.13 -28.86
C ARG A 142 -26.90 -23.40 -27.48
N VAL A 143 -26.02 -23.72 -26.54
CA VAL A 143 -25.90 -23.08 -25.22
C VAL A 143 -24.46 -22.70 -25.00
N LEU A 144 -24.24 -21.44 -24.65
CA LEU A 144 -22.91 -20.91 -24.33
C LEU A 144 -22.91 -20.19 -22.98
N VAL A 145 -21.94 -20.47 -22.15
CA VAL A 145 -21.66 -19.72 -20.92
C VAL A 145 -20.44 -18.86 -21.15
N LEU A 146 -20.60 -17.54 -21.09
CA LEU A 146 -19.47 -16.56 -21.13
C LEU A 146 -19.10 -16.17 -19.72
N ALA A 147 -17.92 -16.62 -19.25
CA ALA A 147 -17.37 -16.27 -17.94
C ALA A 147 -16.28 -15.22 -18.09
N GLY A 148 -16.28 -14.22 -17.22
CA GLY A 148 -15.27 -13.15 -17.23
C GLY A 148 -15.48 -12.16 -16.09
N ALA A 149 -14.57 -11.17 -15.97
CA ALA A 149 -14.69 -10.14 -14.97
C ALA A 149 -15.88 -9.19 -15.25
N HIS A 150 -16.30 -8.44 -14.24
CA HIS A 150 -17.40 -7.47 -14.36
C HIS A 150 -17.09 -6.41 -15.43
N ALA A 151 -18.15 -5.95 -16.13
CA ALA A 151 -18.12 -4.86 -17.12
C ALA A 151 -17.12 -5.05 -18.30
N THR A 152 -16.69 -6.28 -18.57
CA THR A 152 -15.80 -6.64 -19.69
C THR A 152 -16.51 -6.72 -21.05
N GLY A 153 -17.79 -6.34 -21.12
CA GLY A 153 -18.56 -6.38 -22.38
C GLY A 153 -19.21 -7.72 -22.69
N ARG A 154 -19.26 -8.70 -21.76
CA ARG A 154 -19.87 -10.02 -21.95
C ARG A 154 -21.30 -9.96 -22.47
N HIS A 155 -22.12 -9.02 -21.93
CA HIS A 155 -23.51 -8.86 -22.39
C HIS A 155 -23.59 -8.38 -23.83
N ALA A 156 -22.76 -7.39 -24.21
CA ALA A 156 -22.66 -6.94 -25.60
C ALA A 156 -22.21 -8.09 -26.52
N ALA A 157 -21.21 -8.87 -26.08
CA ALA A 157 -20.76 -10.06 -26.81
C ALA A 157 -21.87 -11.10 -26.94
N ALA A 158 -22.65 -11.37 -25.90
CA ALA A 158 -23.77 -12.32 -25.95
C ALA A 158 -24.81 -11.90 -26.98
N LEU A 159 -25.17 -10.59 -27.03
CA LEU A 159 -26.09 -10.05 -28.04
C LEU A 159 -25.53 -10.17 -29.44
N MET A 160 -24.24 -9.87 -29.64
CA MET A 160 -23.61 -9.95 -30.96
C MET A 160 -23.41 -11.39 -31.43
N LEU A 161 -23.12 -12.33 -30.55
CA LEU A 161 -23.09 -13.76 -30.88
C LEU A 161 -24.43 -14.22 -31.44
N LEU A 162 -25.53 -13.89 -30.78
CA LEU A 162 -26.88 -14.22 -31.27
C LEU A 162 -27.21 -13.46 -32.56
N HIS A 163 -26.82 -12.20 -32.69
CA HIS A 163 -27.01 -11.44 -33.93
C HIS A 163 -26.26 -12.03 -35.12
N ARG A 164 -24.97 -12.45 -34.92
CA ARG A 164 -24.16 -13.11 -35.95
C ARG A 164 -24.66 -14.50 -36.36
N LEU A 165 -25.42 -15.17 -35.49
CA LEU A 165 -26.12 -16.41 -35.83
C LEU A 165 -27.32 -16.18 -36.79
N GLY A 166 -27.77 -14.93 -36.90
CA GLY A 166 -28.91 -14.61 -37.76
C GLY A 166 -30.26 -15.08 -37.22
N VAL A 167 -30.37 -15.19 -35.87
CA VAL A 167 -31.65 -15.59 -35.25
C VAL A 167 -32.76 -14.56 -35.51
N PRO A 168 -34.02 -14.98 -35.64
CA PRO A 168 -35.13 -14.09 -36.02
C PRO A 168 -35.43 -13.05 -34.93
N ALA A 169 -35.30 -13.39 -33.67
CA ALA A 169 -35.48 -12.49 -32.51
C ALA A 169 -34.54 -12.86 -31.36
N VAL A 170 -34.18 -11.87 -30.53
CA VAL A 170 -33.38 -12.09 -29.32
C VAL A 170 -34.21 -11.67 -28.12
N HIS A 171 -34.33 -12.59 -27.13
CA HIS A 171 -35.12 -12.41 -25.92
C HIS A 171 -34.23 -12.31 -24.71
N ALA A 172 -34.37 -11.25 -23.91
CA ALA A 172 -33.74 -11.16 -22.59
C ALA A 172 -34.55 -11.98 -21.58
N LEU A 173 -33.89 -12.85 -20.84
CA LEU A 173 -34.50 -13.62 -19.76
C LEU A 173 -34.48 -12.81 -18.44
N SER A 174 -35.44 -13.12 -17.55
CA SER A 174 -35.51 -12.46 -16.23
C SER A 174 -34.23 -12.66 -15.44
N PRO A 175 -33.70 -11.62 -14.77
CA PRO A 175 -32.57 -11.73 -13.86
C PRO A 175 -32.80 -12.68 -12.68
N GLU A 176 -34.07 -12.96 -12.34
CA GLU A 176 -34.47 -13.89 -11.28
C GLU A 176 -34.33 -15.36 -11.69
N THR A 177 -34.06 -15.64 -12.97
CA THR A 177 -33.85 -17.00 -13.46
C THR A 177 -32.70 -17.65 -12.71
N SER A 178 -32.95 -18.81 -12.12
CA SER A 178 -31.92 -19.58 -11.40
C SER A 178 -31.33 -20.68 -12.28
N PRO A 179 -30.11 -21.22 -11.97
CA PRO A 179 -29.58 -22.36 -12.70
C PRO A 179 -30.56 -23.54 -12.82
N ALA A 180 -31.31 -23.86 -11.75
CA ALA A 180 -32.27 -24.95 -11.71
C ALA A 180 -33.50 -24.74 -12.60
N THR A 181 -33.87 -23.49 -12.86
CA THR A 181 -35.04 -23.13 -13.70
C THR A 181 -34.68 -22.62 -15.08
N LEU A 182 -33.40 -22.74 -15.48
CA LEU A 182 -32.85 -22.15 -16.71
C LEU A 182 -33.58 -22.61 -17.99
N SER A 183 -34.06 -23.85 -18.05
CA SER A 183 -34.79 -24.39 -19.19
C SER A 183 -36.24 -23.96 -19.30
N ALA A 184 -36.86 -23.51 -18.20
CA ALA A 184 -38.31 -23.21 -18.15
C ALA A 184 -38.73 -22.01 -19.06
N PRO A 185 -37.99 -20.87 -19.12
CA PRO A 185 -38.35 -19.74 -19.97
C PRO A 185 -38.02 -19.93 -21.46
N LEU A 186 -37.37 -21.03 -21.87
CA LEU A 186 -36.92 -21.27 -23.24
C LEU A 186 -38.07 -21.88 -24.09
N THR A 187 -39.11 -21.09 -24.34
CA THR A 187 -40.33 -21.57 -25.01
C THR A 187 -40.49 -21.03 -26.42
N ALA A 188 -39.77 -19.97 -26.80
CA ALA A 188 -39.83 -19.33 -28.10
C ALA A 188 -38.62 -19.72 -29.00
N PRO A 189 -38.78 -19.77 -30.34
CA PRO A 189 -37.63 -19.89 -31.24
C PRO A 189 -36.77 -18.64 -31.21
N GLY A 190 -35.50 -18.75 -31.62
CA GLY A 190 -34.58 -17.62 -31.71
C GLY A 190 -33.49 -17.59 -30.64
N GLY A 191 -32.99 -16.44 -30.32
CA GLY A 191 -31.92 -16.25 -29.37
C GLY A 191 -32.42 -15.87 -27.96
N HIS A 192 -31.82 -16.44 -26.95
CA HIS A 192 -32.08 -16.08 -25.57
C HIS A 192 -30.81 -15.61 -24.88
N VAL A 193 -30.87 -14.53 -24.12
CA VAL A 193 -29.73 -14.03 -23.33
C VAL A 193 -30.13 -13.92 -21.85
N LEU A 194 -29.31 -14.52 -20.99
CA LEU A 194 -29.42 -14.35 -19.55
C LEU A 194 -28.19 -13.57 -19.05
N ARG A 195 -28.46 -12.35 -18.57
CA ARG A 195 -27.42 -11.44 -18.12
C ARG A 195 -27.02 -11.74 -16.70
N ASP A 196 -25.69 -11.85 -16.46
CA ASP A 196 -25.03 -11.89 -15.16
C ASP A 196 -25.71 -12.80 -14.14
N LEU A 197 -25.90 -14.08 -14.53
CA LEU A 197 -26.50 -15.11 -13.68
C LEU A 197 -25.75 -15.21 -12.33
N PRO A 198 -26.41 -14.89 -11.21
CA PRO A 198 -25.77 -14.95 -9.90
C PRO A 198 -25.55 -16.41 -9.47
N LEU A 199 -24.28 -16.78 -9.29
CA LEU A 199 -23.87 -18.09 -8.84
C LEU A 199 -23.46 -18.04 -7.37
N SER A 200 -23.81 -19.06 -6.61
CA SER A 200 -23.41 -19.21 -5.21
C SER A 200 -23.30 -20.69 -4.85
N ARG A 201 -22.76 -20.99 -3.66
CA ARG A 201 -22.68 -22.36 -3.13
C ARG A 201 -24.04 -23.09 -3.16
N ASN A 202 -25.12 -22.37 -2.90
CA ASN A 202 -26.48 -22.91 -2.90
C ASN A 202 -27.16 -22.88 -4.28
N ARG A 203 -26.58 -22.17 -5.24
CA ARG A 203 -27.08 -22.03 -6.63
C ARG A 203 -25.92 -22.17 -7.63
N PRO A 204 -25.24 -23.34 -7.65
CA PRO A 204 -24.15 -23.58 -8.60
C PRO A 204 -24.72 -23.85 -9.99
N LEU A 205 -24.03 -23.41 -11.02
CA LEU A 205 -24.33 -23.81 -12.40
C LEU A 205 -23.62 -25.14 -12.68
N ARG A 206 -24.39 -26.14 -13.11
CA ARG A 206 -23.90 -27.49 -13.41
C ARG A 206 -24.17 -27.85 -14.87
N ASP A 207 -23.40 -28.78 -15.43
CA ASP A 207 -23.61 -29.31 -16.76
C ASP A 207 -25.02 -29.84 -16.97
N THR A 208 -25.62 -30.47 -15.97
CA THR A 208 -27.00 -30.96 -16.05
C THR A 208 -28.02 -29.88 -16.35
N HIS A 209 -27.82 -28.65 -15.84
CA HIS A 209 -28.70 -27.49 -16.13
C HIS A 209 -28.52 -27.05 -17.59
N LEU A 210 -27.30 -27.05 -18.11
CA LEU A 210 -27.00 -26.72 -19.51
C LEU A 210 -27.54 -27.77 -20.48
N HIS A 211 -27.45 -29.06 -20.12
CA HIS A 211 -28.02 -30.14 -20.93
C HIS A 211 -29.53 -30.03 -21.01
N ALA A 212 -30.22 -29.75 -19.90
CA ALA A 212 -31.67 -29.55 -19.89
C ALA A 212 -32.08 -28.32 -20.77
N ALA A 213 -31.32 -27.22 -20.67
CA ALA A 213 -31.53 -26.06 -21.53
C ALA A 213 -31.30 -26.38 -23.00
N ARG A 214 -30.22 -27.12 -23.34
CA ARG A 214 -29.90 -27.54 -24.70
C ARG A 214 -30.99 -28.43 -25.30
N ASP A 215 -31.52 -29.39 -24.56
CA ASP A 215 -32.59 -30.27 -25.03
C ASP A 215 -33.91 -29.51 -25.25
N GLN A 216 -34.18 -28.48 -24.45
CA GLN A 216 -35.33 -27.62 -24.67
C GLN A 216 -35.14 -26.73 -25.92
N LEU A 217 -33.97 -26.14 -26.10
CA LEU A 217 -33.64 -25.29 -27.27
C LEU A 217 -33.68 -26.07 -28.60
N LYS A 218 -33.30 -27.35 -28.61
CA LYS A 218 -33.46 -28.22 -29.80
C LYS A 218 -34.92 -28.36 -30.22
N LYS A 219 -35.87 -28.35 -29.31
CA LYS A 219 -37.30 -28.48 -29.60
C LYS A 219 -37.90 -27.23 -30.23
N VAL A 220 -37.39 -26.07 -29.83
CA VAL A 220 -37.90 -24.75 -30.24
C VAL A 220 -37.05 -24.06 -31.29
N ASP A 221 -35.98 -24.71 -31.74
CA ASP A 221 -34.95 -24.15 -32.66
C ASP A 221 -34.38 -22.83 -32.16
N GLY A 222 -33.85 -22.89 -30.91
CA GLY A 222 -33.34 -21.72 -30.21
C GLY A 222 -31.86 -21.85 -29.83
N TYR A 223 -31.30 -20.73 -29.35
CA TYR A 223 -29.95 -20.59 -28.84
C TYR A 223 -29.99 -19.83 -27.50
N LEU A 224 -29.06 -20.10 -26.60
CA LEU A 224 -28.95 -19.44 -25.30
C LEU A 224 -27.50 -19.01 -25.04
N VAL A 225 -27.32 -17.75 -24.65
CA VAL A 225 -26.08 -17.26 -24.09
C VAL A 225 -26.30 -16.81 -22.65
N VAL A 226 -25.55 -17.38 -21.73
CA VAL A 226 -25.57 -17.02 -20.31
C VAL A 226 -24.27 -16.28 -19.99
N THR A 227 -24.34 -15.07 -19.43
CA THR A 227 -23.16 -14.41 -18.92
C THR A 227 -23.04 -14.64 -17.41
N VAL A 228 -21.82 -14.92 -16.95
CA VAL A 228 -21.52 -15.14 -15.53
C VAL A 228 -20.21 -14.43 -15.17
N GLU A 229 -20.09 -14.02 -13.92
CA GLU A 229 -18.78 -13.60 -13.40
C GLU A 229 -17.89 -14.84 -13.14
N ASN A 230 -16.58 -14.63 -13.10
CA ASN A 230 -15.65 -15.72 -12.74
C ASN A 230 -16.02 -16.24 -11.34
N SER A 231 -16.40 -17.50 -11.28
CA SER A 231 -16.94 -18.08 -10.05
C SER A 231 -16.49 -19.54 -9.87
N PRO A 232 -16.09 -19.94 -8.67
CA PRO A 232 -15.79 -21.32 -8.33
C PRO A 232 -17.05 -22.22 -8.35
N PHE A 233 -18.25 -21.64 -8.52
CA PHE A 233 -19.53 -22.36 -8.55
C PHE A 233 -19.98 -22.76 -9.95
N LEU A 234 -19.09 -22.73 -10.92
CA LEU A 234 -19.21 -23.37 -12.24
C LEU A 234 -18.77 -24.82 -12.11
N LEU A 235 -19.65 -25.68 -11.61
CA LEU A 235 -19.33 -27.07 -11.29
C LEU A 235 -19.50 -27.98 -12.52
N GLY A 236 -18.37 -28.28 -13.19
CA GLY A 236 -18.34 -29.11 -14.41
C GLY A 236 -18.87 -28.36 -15.65
N ALA A 237 -19.51 -27.21 -15.50
CA ALA A 237 -20.01 -26.43 -16.61
C ALA A 237 -18.85 -25.84 -17.41
N THR A 238 -18.73 -26.24 -18.68
CA THR A 238 -17.69 -25.72 -19.56
C THR A 238 -18.03 -24.30 -20.01
N ALA A 239 -17.40 -23.31 -19.37
CA ALA A 239 -17.54 -21.91 -19.74
C ALA A 239 -16.46 -21.48 -20.74
N SER A 240 -16.83 -20.60 -21.66
CA SER A 240 -15.88 -19.87 -22.51
C SER A 240 -15.38 -18.65 -21.73
N VAL A 241 -14.07 -18.58 -21.50
CA VAL A 241 -13.46 -17.44 -20.85
C VAL A 241 -13.51 -16.23 -21.80
N TRP A 242 -14.20 -15.19 -21.37
CA TRP A 242 -14.32 -13.97 -22.15
C TRP A 242 -13.13 -13.05 -21.90
N GLN A 243 -12.48 -12.62 -22.97
CA GLN A 243 -11.45 -11.60 -22.98
C GLN A 243 -12.04 -10.33 -23.59
N PRO A 244 -11.96 -9.16 -22.89
CA PRO A 244 -12.46 -7.91 -23.44
C PRO A 244 -11.63 -7.47 -24.63
N PRO A 245 -12.23 -6.69 -25.58
CA PRO A 245 -11.48 -6.03 -26.63
C PRO A 245 -10.59 -4.93 -26.03
N GLU A 246 -9.54 -4.55 -26.76
CA GLU A 246 -8.67 -3.44 -26.40
C GLU A 246 -9.46 -2.12 -26.33
N ALA A 247 -9.23 -1.33 -25.26
CA ALA A 247 -9.92 -0.05 -25.07
C ALA A 247 -9.69 0.91 -26.24
N SER A 248 -8.48 0.94 -26.81
CA SER A 248 -8.13 1.72 -27.98
C SER A 248 -8.98 1.37 -29.21
N ALA A 249 -9.24 0.08 -29.42
CA ALA A 249 -10.08 -0.38 -30.52
C ALA A 249 -11.56 0.02 -30.31
N VAL A 250 -12.06 -0.04 -29.07
CA VAL A 250 -13.41 0.38 -28.72
C VAL A 250 -13.57 1.90 -28.93
N VAL A 251 -12.63 2.70 -28.44
CA VAL A 251 -12.67 4.17 -28.64
C VAL A 251 -12.62 4.49 -30.14
N ARG A 252 -11.74 3.85 -30.90
CA ARG A 252 -11.65 4.07 -32.35
C ARG A 252 -12.94 3.71 -33.06
N ALA A 253 -13.59 2.59 -32.76
CA ALA A 253 -14.83 2.15 -33.38
C ALA A 253 -15.95 3.16 -33.17
N TYR A 254 -16.15 3.63 -31.93
CA TYR A 254 -17.14 4.64 -31.61
C TYR A 254 -16.87 5.99 -32.28
N VAL A 255 -15.62 6.49 -32.21
CA VAL A 255 -15.24 7.77 -32.84
C VAL A 255 -15.39 7.70 -34.34
N SER A 256 -14.96 6.62 -34.99
CA SER A 256 -15.09 6.42 -36.44
C SER A 256 -16.55 6.38 -36.89
N ARG A 257 -17.44 5.82 -36.10
CA ARG A 257 -18.88 5.80 -36.37
C ARG A 257 -19.50 7.21 -36.43
N HIS A 258 -19.04 8.10 -35.55
CA HIS A 258 -19.62 9.44 -35.37
C HIS A 258 -18.84 10.56 -36.06
N ARG A 259 -17.53 10.40 -36.26
CA ARG A 259 -16.58 11.40 -36.75
C ARG A 259 -15.54 10.79 -37.70
N ALA A 260 -15.96 10.04 -38.70
CA ALA A 260 -15.09 9.27 -39.60
C ALA A 260 -13.96 10.09 -40.25
N GLN A 261 -14.18 11.34 -40.60
CA GLN A 261 -13.21 12.20 -41.28
C GLN A 261 -12.11 12.75 -40.34
N ASP A 262 -12.32 12.74 -39.03
CA ASP A 262 -11.41 13.32 -38.04
C ASP A 262 -10.96 12.34 -36.93
N THR A 263 -11.14 11.04 -37.19
CA THR A 263 -10.88 9.99 -36.20
C THR A 263 -9.45 10.04 -35.69
N ASP A 264 -8.47 10.12 -36.58
CA ASP A 264 -7.07 10.08 -36.18
C ASP A 264 -6.63 11.39 -35.50
N GLY A 265 -7.18 12.54 -35.89
CA GLY A 265 -6.98 13.80 -35.22
C GLY A 265 -7.51 13.80 -33.78
N LEU A 266 -8.71 13.27 -33.56
CA LEU A 266 -9.30 13.15 -32.24
C LEU A 266 -8.55 12.15 -31.36
N LEU A 267 -8.09 11.02 -31.90
CA LEU A 267 -7.28 10.06 -31.16
C LEU A 267 -5.87 10.56 -30.82
N ALA A 268 -5.37 11.54 -31.55
CA ALA A 268 -4.08 12.19 -31.28
C ALA A 268 -4.12 13.24 -30.17
N LEU A 269 -5.31 13.64 -29.69
CA LEU A 269 -5.45 14.59 -28.57
C LEU A 269 -4.74 14.08 -27.32
N ALA A 270 -4.04 14.97 -26.61
CA ALA A 270 -3.31 14.62 -25.39
C ALA A 270 -4.20 13.95 -24.34
N PRO A 271 -5.41 14.46 -23.99
CA PRO A 271 -6.29 13.79 -23.03
C PRO A 271 -6.71 12.36 -23.49
N VAL A 272 -6.85 12.12 -24.78
CA VAL A 272 -7.23 10.81 -25.31
C VAL A 272 -6.07 9.84 -25.23
N ARG A 273 -4.86 10.28 -25.57
CA ARG A 273 -3.66 9.48 -25.42
C ARG A 273 -3.38 9.14 -23.96
N ASP A 274 -3.55 10.11 -23.08
CA ASP A 274 -3.34 9.93 -21.63
C ASP A 274 -4.36 8.96 -21.03
N PHE A 275 -5.64 9.01 -21.48
CA PHE A 275 -6.65 8.04 -21.10
C PHE A 275 -6.24 6.64 -21.55
N LEU A 276 -5.89 6.44 -22.81
CA LEU A 276 -5.51 5.14 -23.36
C LEU A 276 -4.20 4.59 -22.77
N ALA A 277 -3.25 5.48 -22.44
CA ALA A 277 -1.96 5.09 -21.85
C ALA A 277 -2.06 4.57 -20.40
N ARG A 278 -3.07 4.98 -19.65
CA ARG A 278 -3.31 4.46 -18.28
C ARG A 278 -3.62 2.96 -18.26
N GLY A 279 -4.08 2.38 -19.38
CA GLY A 279 -4.40 0.95 -19.49
C GLY A 279 -5.59 0.53 -18.62
N HIS A 280 -5.97 -0.73 -18.70
CA HIS A 280 -6.99 -1.35 -17.83
C HIS A 280 -8.41 -0.75 -17.84
N HIS A 281 -8.75 0.03 -18.89
CA HIS A 281 -10.11 0.55 -19.06
C HIS A 281 -11.07 -0.57 -19.45
N GLN A 282 -12.23 -0.57 -18.81
CA GLN A 282 -13.30 -1.48 -19.19
C GLN A 282 -13.97 -1.02 -20.52
N PRO A 283 -14.45 -1.95 -21.36
CA PRO A 283 -15.09 -1.58 -22.62
C PRO A 283 -16.24 -0.59 -22.48
N ALA A 284 -17.02 -0.67 -21.40
CA ALA A 284 -18.10 0.30 -21.13
C ALA A 284 -17.54 1.70 -20.87
N GLU A 285 -16.47 1.82 -20.09
CA GLU A 285 -15.81 3.10 -19.81
C GLU A 285 -15.19 3.68 -21.08
N ALA A 286 -14.53 2.83 -21.89
CA ALA A 286 -13.96 3.23 -23.17
C ALA A 286 -15.04 3.73 -24.15
N ALA A 287 -16.21 3.10 -24.15
CA ALA A 287 -17.35 3.52 -24.99
C ALA A 287 -17.94 4.86 -24.53
N GLU A 288 -18.10 5.09 -23.23
CA GLU A 288 -18.56 6.38 -22.69
C GLU A 288 -17.54 7.50 -23.00
N PHE A 289 -16.25 7.22 -22.77
CA PHE A 289 -15.20 8.16 -23.13
C PHE A 289 -15.21 8.50 -24.62
N ALA A 290 -15.42 7.51 -25.47
CA ALA A 290 -15.48 7.72 -26.92
C ALA A 290 -16.64 8.61 -27.36
N LYS A 291 -17.77 8.60 -26.65
CA LYS A 291 -18.89 9.53 -26.90
C LYS A 291 -18.49 10.98 -26.61
N GLU A 292 -17.77 11.20 -25.50
CA GLU A 292 -17.24 12.54 -25.18
C GLU A 292 -16.19 12.99 -26.22
N VAL A 293 -15.32 12.08 -26.67
CA VAL A 293 -14.35 12.36 -27.75
C VAL A 293 -15.06 12.72 -29.05
N ALA A 294 -16.09 11.96 -29.42
CA ALA A 294 -16.86 12.24 -30.63
C ALA A 294 -17.62 13.60 -30.55
N GLY A 295 -18.01 14.03 -29.36
CA GLY A 295 -18.61 15.33 -29.08
C GLY A 295 -17.63 16.49 -28.94
N TYR A 296 -16.32 16.25 -29.07
CA TYR A 296 -15.31 17.30 -28.92
C TYR A 296 -15.42 18.37 -30.01
N ASP A 297 -15.57 19.65 -29.61
CA ASP A 297 -15.76 20.81 -30.47
C ASP A 297 -14.51 21.70 -30.65
N GLY A 298 -13.37 21.31 -30.06
CA GLY A 298 -12.13 22.08 -30.08
C GLY A 298 -12.04 23.14 -28.97
N GLY A 299 -13.07 23.28 -28.12
CA GLY A 299 -13.06 24.24 -27.02
C GLY A 299 -12.27 23.79 -25.80
N GLU A 300 -11.74 24.77 -25.04
CA GLU A 300 -10.96 24.53 -23.81
C GLU A 300 -11.78 23.78 -22.76
N ALA A 301 -13.08 24.09 -22.61
CA ALA A 301 -13.98 23.39 -21.70
C ALA A 301 -14.23 21.93 -22.11
N ALA A 302 -14.25 21.61 -23.41
CA ALA A 302 -14.36 20.24 -23.89
C ALA A 302 -13.06 19.47 -23.67
N ALA A 303 -11.90 20.11 -23.83
CA ALA A 303 -10.60 19.53 -23.51
C ALA A 303 -10.47 19.19 -22.01
N ALA A 304 -10.93 20.09 -21.13
CA ALA A 304 -10.97 19.86 -19.69
C ALA A 304 -11.86 18.66 -19.32
N ARG A 305 -13.08 18.56 -19.89
CA ARG A 305 -13.97 17.41 -19.68
C ARG A 305 -13.34 16.09 -20.09
N LEU A 306 -12.62 16.05 -21.21
CA LEU A 306 -11.89 14.85 -21.62
C LEU A 306 -10.75 14.49 -20.66
N ALA A 307 -10.03 15.48 -20.16
CA ALA A 307 -8.93 15.26 -19.20
C ALA A 307 -9.43 14.74 -17.84
N GLU A 308 -10.61 15.19 -17.41
CA GLU A 308 -11.26 14.81 -16.14
C GLU A 308 -12.14 13.56 -16.28
N PHE A 309 -12.28 13.03 -17.48
CA PHE A 309 -13.15 11.87 -17.71
C PHE A 309 -12.74 10.66 -16.88
N GLY A 310 -13.71 9.98 -16.32
CA GLY A 310 -13.51 8.82 -15.44
C GLY A 310 -13.47 9.21 -13.96
N GLN A 311 -12.83 10.32 -13.58
CA GLN A 311 -12.82 10.80 -12.19
C GLN A 311 -14.20 11.33 -11.78
N ALA A 312 -14.81 12.19 -12.61
CA ALA A 312 -16.15 12.73 -12.36
C ALA A 312 -17.22 11.62 -12.24
N ALA A 313 -17.10 10.56 -13.06
CA ALA A 313 -18.00 9.41 -12.96
C ALA A 313 -17.83 8.63 -11.65
N VAL A 314 -16.60 8.50 -11.14
CA VAL A 314 -16.33 7.87 -9.84
C VAL A 314 -16.87 8.73 -8.71
N GLU A 315 -16.64 10.03 -8.75
CA GLU A 315 -17.14 10.98 -7.75
C GLU A 315 -18.68 11.00 -7.71
N GLN A 316 -19.34 11.01 -8.87
CA GLN A 316 -20.80 10.91 -8.96
C GLN A 316 -21.30 9.59 -8.36
N GLN A 317 -20.65 8.49 -8.67
CA GLN A 317 -20.99 7.17 -8.11
C GLN A 317 -20.84 7.14 -6.58
N CYS A 318 -19.78 7.76 -6.04
CA CYS A 318 -19.57 7.86 -4.58
C CYS A 318 -20.68 8.69 -3.92
N ARG A 319 -21.12 9.80 -4.56
CA ARG A 319 -22.25 10.60 -4.08
C ARG A 319 -23.55 9.79 -4.03
N GLU A 320 -23.82 9.04 -5.09
CA GLU A 320 -25.00 8.16 -5.16
C GLU A 320 -25.00 7.11 -4.06
N TRP A 321 -23.87 6.42 -3.81
CA TRP A 321 -23.75 5.42 -2.75
C TRP A 321 -23.99 5.99 -1.35
N LEU A 322 -23.41 7.15 -1.07
CA LEU A 322 -23.56 7.78 0.24
C LEU A 322 -24.95 8.40 0.45
N SER A 323 -25.60 8.81 -0.65
CA SER A 323 -26.95 9.38 -0.60
C SER A 323 -28.06 8.34 -0.73
N ASP A 324 -27.73 7.07 -1.04
CA ASP A 324 -28.70 6.00 -1.21
C ASP A 324 -29.47 5.76 0.10
N PRO A 325 -30.81 5.93 0.11
CA PRO A 325 -31.65 5.72 1.29
C PRO A 325 -31.78 4.24 1.67
N GLU A 326 -31.56 3.30 0.75
CA GLU A 326 -31.62 1.87 1.02
C GLU A 326 -30.32 1.37 1.67
N SER A 327 -29.23 2.11 1.56
CA SER A 327 -27.96 1.79 2.17
C SER A 327 -27.95 2.14 3.65
N THR A 328 -27.77 1.12 4.50
CA THR A 328 -27.74 1.30 5.96
C THR A 328 -26.50 2.06 6.43
N LEU A 329 -26.52 2.65 7.64
CA LEU A 329 -25.32 3.23 8.26
C LEU A 329 -24.15 2.25 8.32
N ARG A 330 -24.45 0.96 8.53
CA ARG A 330 -23.43 -0.09 8.58
C ARG A 330 -22.84 -0.39 7.22
N ASP A 331 -23.63 -0.33 6.14
CA ASP A 331 -23.13 -0.46 4.77
C ASP A 331 -22.24 0.74 4.41
N LYS A 332 -22.66 1.97 4.78
CA LYS A 332 -21.86 3.19 4.60
C LYS A 332 -20.55 3.17 5.39
N ALA A 333 -20.59 2.68 6.64
CA ALA A 333 -19.38 2.49 7.45
C ALA A 333 -18.42 1.49 6.82
N PHE A 334 -18.95 0.40 6.22
CA PHE A 334 -18.13 -0.57 5.52
C PHE A 334 -17.51 0.00 4.24
N LEU A 335 -18.25 0.78 3.46
CA LEU A 335 -17.72 1.49 2.29
C LEU A 335 -16.55 2.39 2.65
N ILE A 336 -16.69 3.19 3.72
CA ILE A 336 -15.65 4.12 4.17
C ILE A 336 -14.44 3.36 4.74
N SER A 337 -14.68 2.32 5.54
CA SER A 337 -13.60 1.48 6.05
C SER A 337 -12.85 0.78 4.92
N LEU A 338 -13.57 0.25 3.93
CA LEU A 338 -12.94 -0.35 2.76
C LEU A 338 -12.12 0.67 1.96
N ALA A 339 -12.56 1.92 1.87
CA ALA A 339 -11.76 2.97 1.21
C ALA A 339 -10.43 3.25 1.95
N VAL A 340 -10.42 3.16 3.28
CA VAL A 340 -9.20 3.28 4.07
C VAL A 340 -8.32 2.04 3.95
N PHE A 341 -8.93 0.85 3.92
CA PHE A 341 -8.26 -0.45 3.91
C PHE A 341 -8.34 -1.15 2.55
N ASP A 342 -8.42 -0.40 1.46
CA ASP A 342 -8.42 -0.95 0.10
C ASP A 342 -7.20 -1.86 -0.12
N ARG A 343 -7.43 -3.07 -0.67
CA ARG A 343 -6.42 -4.13 -0.84
C ARG A 343 -5.78 -4.67 0.46
N ALA A 344 -6.34 -4.35 1.61
CA ALA A 344 -5.98 -4.99 2.88
C ALA A 344 -6.84 -6.24 3.14
N PRO A 345 -6.50 -7.08 4.13
CA PRO A 345 -7.32 -8.22 4.52
C PRO A 345 -8.76 -7.79 4.81
N TYR A 346 -9.73 -8.50 4.20
CA TYR A 346 -11.16 -8.23 4.38
C TYR A 346 -11.58 -8.18 5.85
N VAL A 347 -11.04 -9.11 6.65
CA VAL A 347 -11.38 -9.21 8.09
C VAL A 347 -11.00 -7.90 8.81
N LEU A 348 -9.86 -7.30 8.46
CA LEU A 348 -9.41 -6.03 9.04
C LEU A 348 -10.35 -4.89 8.67
N ALA A 349 -10.69 -4.75 7.38
CA ALA A 349 -11.63 -3.73 6.92
C ALA A 349 -13.01 -3.89 7.55
N ALA A 350 -13.49 -5.14 7.71
CA ALA A 350 -14.78 -5.45 8.29
C ALA A 350 -14.84 -5.17 9.81
N GLU A 351 -13.80 -5.55 10.57
CA GLU A 351 -13.67 -5.24 12.00
C GLU A 351 -13.71 -3.72 12.25
N LEU A 352 -12.90 -2.98 11.49
CA LEU A 352 -12.78 -1.54 11.68
C LEU A 352 -14.00 -0.76 11.14
N ALA A 353 -14.75 -1.34 10.20
CA ALA A 353 -16.03 -0.81 9.78
C ALA A 353 -17.08 -0.86 10.89
N ASP A 354 -17.11 -1.94 11.66
CA ASP A 354 -18.04 -2.07 12.78
C ASP A 354 -17.73 -1.04 13.90
N LYS A 355 -16.45 -0.69 14.10
CA LYS A 355 -16.06 0.44 14.98
C LYS A 355 -16.55 1.79 14.44
N LEU A 356 -16.40 2.05 13.13
CA LEU A 356 -16.93 3.28 12.51
C LEU A 356 -18.46 3.34 12.60
N PHE A 357 -19.14 2.22 12.39
CA PHE A 357 -20.59 2.13 12.57
C PHE A 357 -21.01 2.55 13.98
N VAL A 358 -20.29 2.11 15.03
CA VAL A 358 -20.57 2.54 16.41
C VAL A 358 -20.48 4.06 16.57
N HIS A 359 -19.49 4.70 15.93
CA HIS A 359 -19.38 6.17 15.95
C HIS A 359 -20.55 6.84 15.21
N PHE A 360 -20.97 6.32 14.06
CA PHE A 360 -22.13 6.84 13.33
C PHE A 360 -23.43 6.66 14.09
N GLN A 361 -23.65 5.46 14.66
CA GLN A 361 -24.85 5.17 15.43
C GLN A 361 -25.00 6.11 16.64
N ARG A 362 -23.92 6.30 17.39
CA ARG A 362 -23.91 7.22 18.55
C ARG A 362 -24.17 8.67 18.16
N LEU A 363 -23.74 9.08 16.96
CA LEU A 363 -23.96 10.43 16.46
C LEU A 363 -25.40 10.63 15.99
N GLN A 364 -25.99 9.65 15.32
CA GLN A 364 -27.33 9.74 14.74
C GLN A 364 -28.43 9.39 15.75
N HIS A 365 -28.16 8.39 16.63
CA HIS A 365 -29.11 7.87 17.61
C HIS A 365 -28.43 7.74 19.00
N PRO A 366 -28.16 8.87 19.68
CA PRO A 366 -27.37 8.88 20.91
C PRO A 366 -28.01 8.11 22.07
N GLU A 367 -29.33 7.99 22.07
CA GLU A 367 -30.10 7.27 23.11
C GLU A 367 -30.17 5.75 22.86
N GLU A 368 -29.81 5.28 21.64
CA GLU A 368 -29.89 3.86 21.28
C GLU A 368 -28.49 3.24 21.32
N PRO A 369 -28.30 2.14 22.08
CA PRO A 369 -27.03 1.44 22.08
C PRO A 369 -26.75 0.84 20.69
N PRO A 370 -25.50 0.93 20.18
CA PRO A 370 -25.14 0.31 18.91
C PRO A 370 -25.28 -1.21 18.97
N GLU A 371 -26.09 -1.77 18.09
CA GLU A 371 -26.25 -3.23 17.96
C GLU A 371 -25.46 -3.75 16.75
N ILE A 372 -24.50 -4.61 17.03
CA ILE A 372 -23.71 -5.30 15.99
C ILE A 372 -24.06 -6.79 16.05
N PRO A 373 -24.76 -7.34 15.05
CA PRO A 373 -25.04 -8.77 14.99
C PRO A 373 -23.73 -9.57 14.94
N VAL A 374 -23.57 -10.54 15.84
CA VAL A 374 -22.38 -11.42 15.90
C VAL A 374 -22.21 -12.19 14.58
N PHE A 375 -23.32 -12.66 14.00
CA PHE A 375 -23.37 -13.26 12.68
C PHE A 375 -24.10 -12.30 11.73
N GLY A 376 -23.34 -11.44 11.07
CA GLY A 376 -23.87 -10.48 10.10
C GLY A 376 -23.95 -11.05 8.68
N LEU A 377 -23.84 -10.17 7.68
CA LEU A 377 -23.82 -10.56 6.28
C LEU A 377 -22.55 -11.35 5.94
N ALA A 378 -22.68 -12.37 5.08
CA ALA A 378 -21.53 -13.04 4.50
C ALA A 378 -20.64 -12.07 3.74
N ALA A 379 -19.33 -12.33 3.73
CA ALA A 379 -18.34 -11.45 3.07
C ALA A 379 -18.70 -11.13 1.62
N GLU A 380 -19.11 -12.13 0.85
CA GLU A 380 -19.53 -11.97 -0.55
C GLU A 380 -20.70 -11.00 -0.71
N THR A 381 -21.71 -11.12 0.17
CA THR A 381 -22.89 -10.23 0.15
C THR A 381 -22.50 -8.80 0.53
N ARG A 382 -21.61 -8.65 1.52
CA ARG A 382 -21.14 -7.33 1.98
C ARG A 382 -20.31 -6.64 0.90
N LEU A 383 -19.43 -7.40 0.22
CA LEU A 383 -18.64 -6.90 -0.91
C LEU A 383 -19.53 -6.55 -2.10
N ALA A 384 -20.53 -7.38 -2.43
CA ALA A 384 -21.46 -7.10 -3.52
C ALA A 384 -22.24 -5.80 -3.29
N ARG A 385 -22.70 -5.53 -2.05
CA ARG A 385 -23.35 -4.26 -1.67
C ARG A 385 -22.39 -3.07 -1.79
N ALA A 386 -21.12 -3.26 -1.42
CA ALA A 386 -20.08 -2.26 -1.57
C ALA A 386 -19.57 -2.13 -3.02
N ARG A 387 -20.08 -2.93 -3.97
CA ARG A 387 -19.59 -3.02 -5.35
C ARG A 387 -18.07 -3.19 -5.41
N ALA A 388 -17.54 -3.93 -4.45
CA ALA A 388 -16.15 -4.29 -4.28
C ALA A 388 -15.91 -5.76 -4.65
N GLU A 389 -14.66 -6.10 -4.85
CA GLU A 389 -14.22 -7.46 -5.15
C GLU A 389 -13.37 -8.00 -4.02
N GLY A 390 -13.29 -9.34 -3.95
CA GLY A 390 -12.41 -10.04 -3.02
C GLY A 390 -11.57 -11.05 -3.75
N GLU A 391 -10.29 -11.15 -3.40
CA GLU A 391 -9.39 -12.16 -3.94
C GLU A 391 -8.48 -12.72 -2.84
N VAL A 392 -8.00 -13.93 -3.02
CA VAL A 392 -6.97 -14.50 -2.14
C VAL A 392 -5.60 -14.13 -2.68
N ARG A 393 -4.82 -13.41 -1.87
CA ARG A 393 -3.43 -13.06 -2.16
C ARG A 393 -2.51 -13.68 -1.11
N ASN A 394 -1.31 -14.04 -1.54
CA ASN A 394 -0.28 -14.44 -0.60
C ASN A 394 0.38 -13.17 -0.03
N GLU A 395 0.21 -12.97 1.28
CA GLU A 395 0.90 -11.92 2.03
C GLU A 395 2.22 -12.48 2.57
N ALA A 396 3.31 -11.77 2.35
CA ALA A 396 4.60 -12.14 2.92
C ALA A 396 4.61 -11.82 4.42
N THR A 397 4.76 -12.85 5.23
CA THR A 397 4.87 -12.73 6.69
C THR A 397 6.23 -13.26 7.16
N GLU A 398 6.58 -13.02 8.43
CA GLU A 398 7.79 -13.58 9.05
C GLU A 398 7.80 -15.12 9.05
N TRP A 399 6.64 -15.77 8.89
CA TRP A 399 6.51 -17.22 8.79
C TRP A 399 6.43 -17.74 7.35
N GLY A 400 6.60 -16.85 6.35
CA GLY A 400 6.47 -17.14 4.93
C GLY A 400 5.18 -16.58 4.32
N PRO A 401 4.90 -16.89 3.03
CA PRO A 401 3.69 -16.41 2.35
C PRO A 401 2.45 -17.09 2.93
N VAL A 402 1.52 -16.29 3.44
CA VAL A 402 0.23 -16.74 3.99
C VAL A 402 -0.91 -16.25 3.09
N PRO A 403 -1.82 -17.14 2.65
CA PRO A 403 -2.97 -16.71 1.85
C PRO A 403 -3.94 -15.88 2.69
N GLN A 404 -4.21 -14.65 2.24
CA GLN A 404 -5.13 -13.71 2.85
C GLN A 404 -6.25 -13.35 1.87
N PHE A 405 -7.50 -13.36 2.35
CA PHE A 405 -8.63 -12.85 1.57
C PHE A 405 -8.66 -11.33 1.68
N THR A 406 -8.29 -10.64 0.60
CA THR A 406 -8.24 -9.18 0.51
C THR A 406 -9.46 -8.64 -0.22
N ALA A 407 -9.88 -7.43 0.13
CA ALA A 407 -11.01 -6.73 -0.48
C ALA A 407 -10.55 -5.42 -1.10
N PHE A 408 -11.11 -5.07 -2.27
CA PHE A 408 -10.71 -3.86 -3.00
C PHE A 408 -11.83 -3.32 -3.90
N PHE A 409 -11.75 -2.03 -4.21
CA PHE A 409 -12.60 -1.42 -5.22
C PHE A 409 -12.07 -1.69 -6.64
N ARG A 410 -12.99 -1.88 -7.59
CA ARG A 410 -12.64 -2.10 -9.00
C ARG A 410 -11.87 -0.95 -9.63
N LYS A 411 -12.22 0.28 -9.26
CA LYS A 411 -11.58 1.51 -9.77
C LYS A 411 -10.62 2.07 -8.72
N GLU A 412 -9.38 2.27 -9.09
CA GLU A 412 -8.31 2.71 -8.17
C GLU A 412 -8.60 4.07 -7.49
N ASN A 413 -9.32 4.96 -8.17
CA ASN A 413 -9.65 6.27 -7.62
C ASN A 413 -10.83 6.28 -6.64
N THR A 414 -11.56 5.16 -6.50
CA THR A 414 -12.75 5.08 -5.63
C THR A 414 -12.43 5.38 -4.17
N PRO A 415 -11.35 4.86 -3.55
CA PRO A 415 -11.01 5.16 -2.17
C PRO A 415 -10.89 6.67 -1.91
N ARG A 416 -10.13 7.35 -2.76
CA ARG A 416 -9.91 8.79 -2.66
C ARG A 416 -11.21 9.58 -2.86
N ALA A 417 -11.97 9.28 -3.91
CA ALA A 417 -13.21 9.97 -4.22
C ALA A 417 -14.23 9.80 -3.08
N LEU A 418 -14.36 8.59 -2.54
CA LEU A 418 -15.27 8.30 -1.45
C LEU A 418 -14.90 9.06 -0.16
N LEU A 419 -13.63 9.04 0.24
CA LEU A 419 -13.16 9.77 1.42
C LEU A 419 -13.33 11.29 1.24
N THR A 420 -13.04 11.82 0.06
CA THR A 420 -13.25 13.23 -0.27
C THR A 420 -14.73 13.59 -0.18
N GLU A 421 -15.63 12.77 -0.74
CA GLU A 421 -17.08 13.00 -0.68
C GLU A 421 -17.62 12.98 0.75
N VAL A 422 -17.19 12.00 1.57
CA VAL A 422 -17.57 11.97 3.00
C VAL A 422 -17.10 13.24 3.72
N TRP A 423 -15.89 13.70 3.41
CA TRP A 423 -15.30 14.86 4.07
C TRP A 423 -15.93 16.19 3.65
N THR A 424 -16.17 16.38 2.36
CA THR A 424 -16.67 17.65 1.79
C THR A 424 -18.19 17.68 1.63
N GLY A 425 -18.80 16.58 1.18
CA GLY A 425 -20.22 16.48 0.88
C GLY A 425 -21.10 16.14 2.09
N HIS A 426 -20.52 15.48 3.13
CA HIS A 426 -21.29 15.04 4.30
C HIS A 426 -20.73 15.59 5.63
N PRO A 427 -20.79 16.90 5.90
CA PRO A 427 -20.19 17.51 7.08
C PRO A 427 -20.71 16.94 8.40
N SER A 428 -21.95 16.45 8.45
CA SER A 428 -22.53 15.79 9.63
C SER A 428 -21.84 14.45 9.99
N ALA A 429 -21.19 13.79 9.04
CA ALA A 429 -20.44 12.56 9.28
C ALA A 429 -19.01 12.81 9.80
N ARG A 430 -18.47 14.02 9.61
CA ARG A 430 -17.08 14.37 9.99
C ARG A 430 -16.76 14.06 11.46
N PRO A 431 -17.58 14.39 12.48
CA PRO A 431 -17.24 14.12 13.87
C PRO A 431 -16.99 12.62 14.15
N ALA A 432 -17.82 11.75 13.58
CA ALA A 432 -17.66 10.30 13.72
C ALA A 432 -16.41 9.80 12.99
N LEU A 433 -16.16 10.29 11.77
CA LEU A 433 -14.95 9.95 11.00
C LEU A 433 -13.67 10.38 11.73
N ILE A 434 -13.66 11.60 12.30
CA ILE A 434 -12.53 12.13 13.08
C ILE A 434 -12.29 11.27 14.33
N ALA A 435 -13.35 10.93 15.07
CA ALA A 435 -13.25 10.08 16.25
C ALA A 435 -12.65 8.71 15.91
N TRP A 436 -13.12 8.11 14.83
CA TRP A 436 -12.64 6.83 14.35
C TRP A 436 -11.17 6.90 13.88
N LEU A 437 -10.78 7.88 13.05
CA LEU A 437 -9.39 8.06 12.63
C LEU A 437 -8.44 8.28 13.82
N ARG A 438 -8.90 8.99 14.86
CA ARG A 438 -8.14 9.15 16.12
C ARG A 438 -7.97 7.81 16.86
N GLU A 439 -8.96 6.93 16.81
CA GLU A 439 -8.87 5.59 17.36
C GLU A 439 -7.87 4.75 16.54
N LEU A 440 -7.95 4.77 15.21
CA LEU A 440 -7.03 4.06 14.32
C LEU A 440 -5.56 4.48 14.53
N ALA A 441 -5.30 5.77 14.75
CA ALA A 441 -3.95 6.28 15.02
C ALA A 441 -3.35 5.74 16.35
N ARG A 442 -4.17 5.22 17.25
CA ARG A 442 -3.76 4.58 18.52
C ARG A 442 -3.74 3.06 18.46
N ASP A 443 -4.14 2.47 17.34
CA ASP A 443 -4.15 1.00 17.18
C ASP A 443 -2.73 0.44 17.27
N GLY A 444 -2.58 -0.70 17.94
CA GLY A 444 -1.28 -1.38 18.08
C GLY A 444 -0.69 -1.89 16.77
N ARG A 445 -1.53 -2.12 15.75
CA ARG A 445 -1.14 -2.67 14.45
C ARG A 445 -0.56 -1.61 13.52
N PRO A 446 0.67 -1.74 13.01
CA PRO A 446 1.30 -0.80 12.10
C PRO A 446 0.46 -0.53 10.84
N VAL A 447 -0.10 -1.56 10.24
CA VAL A 447 -0.97 -1.44 9.05
C VAL A 447 -2.15 -0.50 9.30
N VAL A 448 -2.77 -0.56 10.48
CA VAL A 448 -3.93 0.28 10.81
C VAL A 448 -3.51 1.75 10.91
N ARG A 449 -2.42 2.04 11.62
CA ARG A 449 -1.89 3.40 11.76
C ARG A 449 -1.46 4.00 10.41
N THR A 450 -0.78 3.21 9.59
CA THR A 450 -0.32 3.67 8.26
C THR A 450 -1.50 3.92 7.32
N ARG A 451 -2.54 3.09 7.34
CA ARG A 451 -3.75 3.30 6.57
C ARG A 451 -4.55 4.51 7.05
N ALA A 452 -4.61 4.76 8.36
CA ALA A 452 -5.18 5.98 8.92
C ALA A 452 -4.42 7.24 8.46
N ALA A 453 -3.08 7.16 8.41
CA ALA A 453 -2.24 8.22 7.87
C ALA A 453 -2.52 8.48 6.39
N ALA A 454 -2.61 7.42 5.57
CA ALA A 454 -2.93 7.51 4.15
C ALA A 454 -4.31 8.13 3.90
N ALA A 455 -5.32 7.68 4.64
CA ALA A 455 -6.66 8.25 4.57
C ALA A 455 -6.65 9.75 4.92
N THR A 456 -5.98 10.12 6.01
CA THR A 456 -5.90 11.53 6.43
C THR A 456 -5.09 12.37 5.43
N ALA A 457 -4.08 11.81 4.76
CA ALA A 457 -3.36 12.48 3.69
C ALA A 457 -4.29 12.79 2.48
N MET A 458 -5.17 11.86 2.12
CA MET A 458 -6.20 12.09 1.09
C MET A 458 -7.20 13.16 1.50
N LEU A 459 -7.60 13.21 2.78
CA LEU A 459 -8.43 14.29 3.31
C LEU A 459 -7.70 15.63 3.30
N ALA A 460 -6.42 15.65 3.65
CA ALA A 460 -5.58 16.84 3.63
C ALA A 460 -5.39 17.41 2.21
N LEU A 461 -5.40 16.56 1.19
CA LEU A 461 -5.37 17.01 -0.21
C LEU A 461 -6.63 17.81 -0.56
N ALA A 462 -7.80 17.42 -0.02
CA ALA A 462 -9.06 18.12 -0.24
C ALA A 462 -9.22 19.37 0.65
N ASP A 463 -8.78 19.30 1.92
CA ASP A 463 -8.94 20.36 2.92
C ASP A 463 -7.83 20.26 3.97
N LEU A 464 -6.63 20.75 3.62
CA LEU A 464 -5.45 20.71 4.51
C LEU A 464 -5.68 21.44 5.84
N PRO A 465 -6.27 22.67 5.88
CA PRO A 465 -6.47 23.38 7.13
C PRO A 465 -7.29 22.59 8.15
N SER A 466 -8.42 22.01 7.73
CA SER A 466 -9.25 21.21 8.61
C SER A 466 -8.58 19.89 9.01
N ALA A 467 -7.89 19.21 8.10
CA ALA A 467 -7.15 17.99 8.43
C ALA A 467 -6.04 18.24 9.45
N VAL A 468 -5.31 19.36 9.31
CA VAL A 468 -4.30 19.77 10.29
C VAL A 468 -4.94 20.07 11.64
N ALA A 469 -5.95 20.94 11.70
CA ALA A 469 -6.54 21.40 12.96
C ALA A 469 -7.27 20.27 13.71
N LEU A 470 -7.96 19.37 12.98
CA LEU A 470 -8.83 18.37 13.59
C LEU A 470 -8.13 17.02 13.85
N LEU A 471 -7.07 16.70 13.15
CA LEU A 471 -6.39 15.41 13.23
C LEU A 471 -4.88 15.53 13.43
N ILE A 472 -4.16 16.11 12.46
CA ILE A 472 -2.71 16.01 12.37
C ILE A 472 -2.02 16.71 13.55
N ASP A 473 -2.45 17.90 13.91
CA ASP A 473 -1.85 18.67 15.02
C ASP A 473 -2.02 17.94 16.36
N GLY A 474 -3.24 17.43 16.64
CA GLY A 474 -3.49 16.65 17.84
C GLY A 474 -2.67 15.35 17.93
N TRP A 475 -2.38 14.74 16.78
CA TRP A 475 -1.48 13.58 16.72
C TRP A 475 -0.02 13.98 16.93
N ALA A 476 0.42 15.06 16.28
CA ALA A 476 1.79 15.56 16.37
C ALA A 476 2.20 15.90 17.82
N VAL A 477 1.30 16.46 18.62
CA VAL A 477 1.56 16.80 20.02
C VAL A 477 1.25 15.68 21.01
N SER A 478 0.88 14.48 20.53
CA SER A 478 0.58 13.33 21.39
C SER A 478 1.78 12.90 22.23
N LYS A 479 1.51 12.46 23.47
CA LYS A 479 2.53 11.86 24.34
C LYS A 479 2.93 10.45 23.92
N THR A 480 2.06 9.75 23.16
CA THR A 480 2.26 8.38 22.70
C THR A 480 2.90 8.34 21.31
N PHE A 481 3.75 7.38 21.06
CA PHE A 481 4.51 7.23 19.83
C PHE A 481 3.62 7.02 18.59
N GLY A 482 2.61 6.11 18.67
CA GLY A 482 1.76 5.76 17.53
C GLY A 482 1.13 6.96 16.81
N PRO A 483 0.37 7.84 17.49
CA PRO A 483 -0.19 9.04 16.86
C PRO A 483 0.87 9.98 16.27
N ARG A 484 2.04 10.17 16.95
CA ARG A 484 3.10 11.04 16.41
C ARG A 484 3.67 10.49 15.08
N VAL A 485 3.90 9.19 15.01
CA VAL A 485 4.32 8.55 13.75
C VAL A 485 3.22 8.67 12.70
N THR A 486 1.95 8.49 13.08
CA THR A 486 0.82 8.68 12.17
C THR A 486 0.79 10.10 11.60
N ALA A 487 1.07 11.14 12.41
CA ALA A 487 1.17 12.52 11.94
C ALA A 487 2.32 12.71 10.93
N ALA A 488 3.52 12.18 11.23
CA ALA A 488 4.66 12.25 10.33
C ALA A 488 4.36 11.53 9.00
N ASN A 489 3.82 10.32 9.06
CA ASN A 489 3.41 9.55 7.88
C ASN A 489 2.34 10.30 7.06
N THR A 490 1.36 10.91 7.73
CA THR A 490 0.31 11.70 7.05
C THR A 490 0.91 12.86 6.25
N LEU A 491 1.79 13.65 6.85
CA LEU A 491 2.42 14.79 6.18
C LEU A 491 3.35 14.33 5.03
N THR A 492 4.06 13.21 5.23
CA THR A 492 4.85 12.59 4.17
C THR A 492 3.97 12.19 2.98
N LEU A 493 2.89 11.44 3.23
CA LEU A 493 1.99 10.97 2.19
C LEU A 493 1.20 12.12 1.54
N ALA A 494 0.80 13.14 2.30
CA ALA A 494 0.15 14.33 1.75
C ALA A 494 1.08 15.09 0.78
N GLN A 495 2.37 15.19 1.10
CA GLN A 495 3.35 15.80 0.20
C GLN A 495 3.60 14.93 -1.05
N LEU A 496 3.57 13.60 -0.93
CA LEU A 496 3.67 12.70 -2.10
C LEU A 496 2.47 12.79 -3.02
N LEU A 497 1.30 13.13 -2.46
CA LEU A 497 0.07 13.44 -3.21
C LEU A 497 0.04 14.88 -3.75
N ASP A 498 1.14 15.63 -3.61
CA ASP A 498 1.27 17.03 -4.00
C ASP A 498 0.24 17.96 -3.32
N ALA A 499 -0.13 17.65 -2.05
CA ALA A 499 -0.98 18.54 -1.27
C ALA A 499 -0.29 19.90 -1.08
N PRO A 500 -0.98 21.01 -1.37
CA PRO A 500 -0.37 22.32 -1.35
C PRO A 500 0.07 22.70 0.07
N VAL A 501 1.17 23.45 0.18
CA VAL A 501 1.64 24.09 1.44
C VAL A 501 2.22 23.13 2.49
N VAL A 502 2.18 21.81 2.32
CA VAL A 502 2.71 20.84 3.31
C VAL A 502 4.20 21.08 3.59
N LEU A 503 5.01 21.31 2.58
CA LEU A 503 6.43 21.60 2.76
C LEU A 503 6.67 22.87 3.61
N ARG A 504 5.85 23.91 3.42
CA ARG A 504 5.90 25.13 4.25
C ARG A 504 5.53 24.81 5.70
N LEU A 505 4.48 24.01 5.92
CA LEU A 505 4.06 23.57 7.25
C LEU A 505 5.19 22.81 7.96
N LEU A 506 5.84 21.85 7.28
CA LEU A 506 6.98 21.11 7.82
C LEU A 506 8.14 22.03 8.19
N THR A 507 8.50 22.96 7.32
CA THR A 507 9.55 23.96 7.58
C THR A 507 9.20 24.84 8.78
N GLN A 508 7.94 25.27 8.90
CA GLN A 508 7.47 26.05 10.04
C GLN A 508 7.52 25.23 11.33
N TRP A 509 7.13 23.95 11.30
CA TRP A 509 7.19 23.08 12.47
C TRP A 509 8.61 22.77 12.93
N CYS A 510 9.62 22.80 12.05
CA CYS A 510 11.01 22.69 12.45
C CYS A 510 11.44 23.84 13.40
N THR A 511 10.80 25.00 13.33
CA THR A 511 11.09 26.15 14.19
C THR A 511 10.03 26.39 15.27
N ASP A 512 9.07 25.48 15.41
CA ASP A 512 7.98 25.59 16.40
C ASP A 512 8.50 25.46 17.84
N ALA A 513 7.88 26.18 18.76
CA ALA A 513 8.22 26.10 20.18
C ALA A 513 7.93 24.72 20.79
N HIS A 514 6.97 23.97 20.21
CA HIS A 514 6.54 22.67 20.73
C HIS A 514 7.48 21.54 20.24
N PRO A 515 8.23 20.85 21.13
CA PRO A 515 9.22 19.86 20.72
C PRO A 515 8.61 18.67 19.94
N ALA A 516 7.36 18.29 20.22
CA ALA A 516 6.71 17.18 19.52
C ALA A 516 6.34 17.52 18.07
N ARG A 517 6.00 18.79 17.74
CA ARG A 517 5.83 19.24 16.35
C ARG A 517 7.17 19.22 15.62
N ARG A 518 8.26 19.70 16.26
CA ARG A 518 9.61 19.59 15.69
C ARG A 518 9.97 18.14 15.40
N TRP A 519 9.74 17.22 16.35
CA TRP A 519 9.96 15.80 16.17
C TRP A 519 9.20 15.25 14.95
N THR A 520 7.92 15.61 14.82
CA THR A 520 7.07 15.17 13.69
C THR A 520 7.60 15.68 12.35
N ALA A 521 8.02 16.95 12.27
CA ALA A 521 8.58 17.55 11.07
C ALA A 521 9.92 16.91 10.67
N ILE A 522 10.81 16.68 11.66
CA ILE A 522 12.10 16.01 11.45
C ILE A 522 11.87 14.61 10.85
N ARG A 523 10.95 13.86 11.44
CA ARG A 523 10.63 12.50 10.98
C ARG A 523 10.00 12.50 9.59
N ALA A 524 9.08 13.42 9.30
CA ALA A 524 8.47 13.55 7.99
C ALA A 524 9.48 13.90 6.90
N PHE A 525 10.43 14.79 7.15
CA PHE A 525 11.52 15.08 6.22
C PHE A 525 12.40 13.85 5.95
N GLY A 526 12.74 13.09 6.99
CA GLY A 526 13.51 11.86 6.87
C GLY A 526 12.82 10.79 6.01
N LEU A 527 11.48 10.71 6.08
CA LEU A 527 10.68 9.77 5.30
C LEU A 527 10.42 10.25 3.87
N LEU A 528 10.29 11.57 3.67
CA LEU A 528 9.90 12.18 2.40
C LEU A 528 11.06 12.27 1.39
N ALA A 529 12.22 12.72 1.83
CA ALA A 529 13.33 13.03 0.92
C ALA A 529 13.84 11.80 0.13
N PRO A 530 13.88 10.57 0.67
CA PRO A 530 14.22 9.39 -0.11
C PRO A 530 13.28 9.12 -1.30
N LEU A 531 12.01 9.53 -1.18
CA LEU A 531 10.98 9.36 -2.21
C LEU A 531 10.90 10.54 -3.19
N ARG A 532 11.36 11.71 -2.75
CA ARG A 532 11.35 12.97 -3.51
C ARG A 532 12.75 13.56 -3.53
N PRO A 533 13.61 13.15 -4.48
CA PRO A 533 15.00 13.61 -4.55
C PRO A 533 15.14 15.13 -4.68
N ASP A 534 14.13 15.79 -5.25
CA ASP A 534 14.06 17.27 -5.34
C ASP A 534 13.94 17.95 -3.97
N LEU A 535 13.51 17.23 -2.93
CA LEU A 535 13.33 17.74 -1.57
C LEU A 535 14.51 17.45 -0.63
N VAL A 536 15.55 16.73 -1.07
CA VAL A 536 16.72 16.41 -0.24
C VAL A 536 17.40 17.67 0.28
N ALA A 537 17.74 18.62 -0.60
CA ALA A 537 18.42 19.85 -0.21
C ALA A 537 17.55 20.76 0.69
N PRO A 538 16.25 21.00 0.41
CA PRO A 538 15.35 21.67 1.35
C PRO A 538 15.24 20.98 2.70
N ALA A 539 15.12 19.63 2.74
CA ALA A 539 15.03 18.86 3.98
C ALA A 539 16.30 19.04 4.83
N LEU A 540 17.47 18.85 4.25
CA LEU A 540 18.75 19.05 4.95
C LEU A 540 18.93 20.47 5.47
N SER A 541 18.53 21.46 4.67
CA SER A 541 18.61 22.87 5.10
C SER A 541 17.71 23.11 6.33
N ALA A 542 16.50 22.55 6.35
CA ALA A 542 15.58 22.66 7.49
C ALA A 542 16.16 21.96 8.73
N LEU A 543 16.66 20.72 8.58
CA LEU A 543 17.26 19.94 9.67
C LEU A 543 18.55 20.60 10.21
N ALA A 544 19.41 21.12 9.35
CA ALA A 544 20.60 21.85 9.75
C ALA A 544 20.25 23.18 10.47
N THR A 545 19.16 23.84 10.07
CA THR A 545 18.68 25.06 10.74
C THR A 545 18.24 24.75 12.16
N LEU A 546 17.54 23.61 12.36
CA LEU A 546 17.14 23.15 13.67
C LEU A 546 18.35 22.77 14.54
N ALA A 547 19.35 22.10 13.97
CA ALA A 547 20.59 21.74 14.69
C ALA A 547 21.40 22.96 15.18
N ARG A 548 21.19 24.14 14.58
CA ARG A 548 21.83 25.40 15.03
C ARG A 548 21.17 25.98 16.27
N ALA A 549 19.93 25.57 16.60
CA ALA A 549 19.22 26.11 17.75
C ALA A 549 19.83 25.55 19.04
N ASP A 550 20.28 26.45 19.96
CA ASP A 550 20.91 26.09 21.23
C ASP A 550 19.99 25.33 22.21
N SER A 551 18.72 25.09 21.82
CA SER A 551 17.69 24.46 22.65
C SER A 551 17.46 22.98 22.34
N SER A 552 18.26 22.34 21.50
CA SER A 552 18.06 20.92 21.15
C SER A 552 18.38 20.00 22.32
N SER A 553 17.37 19.23 22.75
CA SER A 553 17.60 18.16 23.74
C SER A 553 18.41 17.01 23.12
N PRO A 554 19.10 16.16 23.93
CA PRO A 554 19.76 14.97 23.40
C PRO A 554 18.85 14.06 22.57
N ALA A 555 17.57 13.92 22.97
CA ALA A 555 16.58 13.15 22.24
C ALA A 555 16.21 13.79 20.87
N GLU A 556 16.20 15.11 20.79
CA GLU A 556 15.96 15.83 19.54
C GLU A 556 17.18 15.72 18.59
N ALA A 557 18.40 15.83 19.14
CA ALA A 557 19.63 15.62 18.39
C ALA A 557 19.69 14.20 17.83
N ALA A 558 19.32 13.19 18.60
CA ALA A 558 19.24 11.80 18.13
C ALA A 558 18.22 11.65 17.00
N ASN A 559 17.02 12.20 17.14
CA ASN A 559 15.99 12.17 16.08
C ASN A 559 16.45 12.88 14.78
N LEU A 560 17.20 13.97 14.91
CA LEU A 560 17.82 14.67 13.76
C LEU A 560 18.82 13.75 13.05
N ILE A 561 19.72 13.11 13.81
CA ILE A 561 20.73 12.19 13.28
C ILE A 561 20.06 11.01 12.57
N GLU A 562 19.09 10.36 13.20
CA GLU A 562 18.35 9.22 12.63
C GLU A 562 17.63 9.60 11.34
N SER A 563 16.88 10.70 11.36
CA SER A 563 16.11 11.15 10.21
C SER A 563 17.01 11.60 9.06
N THR A 564 18.18 12.19 9.36
CA THR A 564 19.19 12.53 8.34
C THR A 564 19.87 11.27 7.79
N ALA A 565 20.11 10.25 8.61
CA ALA A 565 20.66 8.98 8.17
C ALA A 565 19.71 8.23 7.21
N LEU A 566 18.39 8.33 7.42
CA LEU A 566 17.41 7.76 6.48
C LEU A 566 17.55 8.30 5.06
N LEU A 567 17.97 9.55 4.91
CA LEU A 567 18.20 10.17 3.59
C LEU A 567 19.33 9.47 2.80
N LEU A 568 20.31 8.88 3.50
CA LEU A 568 21.41 8.10 2.90
C LEU A 568 21.05 6.63 2.65
N SER A 569 20.11 6.08 3.42
CA SER A 569 19.77 4.65 3.37
C SER A 569 19.03 4.27 2.10
N VAL A 570 18.15 5.14 1.61
CA VAL A 570 17.29 4.88 0.45
C VAL A 570 17.30 6.14 -0.43
N GLY A 571 17.79 6.04 -1.66
CA GLY A 571 17.73 7.20 -2.57
C GLY A 571 18.52 7.01 -3.85
N LEU A 572 17.98 7.58 -4.94
CA LEU A 572 18.60 7.60 -6.26
C LEU A 572 19.80 8.55 -6.36
N ARG A 573 19.98 9.48 -5.38
CA ARG A 573 20.99 10.55 -5.40
C ARG A 573 21.93 10.56 -4.20
N ARG A 574 22.37 9.36 -3.79
CA ARG A 574 23.27 9.23 -2.62
C ARG A 574 24.56 10.05 -2.74
N GLY A 575 25.12 10.20 -3.96
CA GLY A 575 26.29 11.04 -4.19
C GLY A 575 26.05 12.51 -3.86
N GLU A 576 24.92 13.09 -4.29
CA GLU A 576 24.56 14.48 -3.95
C GLU A 576 24.38 14.65 -2.43
N MET A 577 23.81 13.64 -1.78
CA MET A 577 23.63 13.63 -0.33
C MET A 577 24.98 13.63 0.42
N LEU A 578 25.94 12.82 -0.03
CA LEU A 578 27.28 12.82 0.55
C LEU A 578 27.95 14.20 0.40
N SER A 579 27.82 14.83 -0.78
CA SER A 579 28.36 16.19 -1.02
C SER A 579 27.72 17.22 -0.10
N GLU A 580 26.41 17.12 0.16
CA GLU A 580 25.75 18.00 1.12
C GLU A 580 26.23 17.77 2.57
N LEU A 581 26.43 16.51 2.98
CA LEU A 581 27.00 16.23 4.29
C LEU A 581 28.44 16.77 4.44
N VAL A 582 29.27 16.64 3.39
CA VAL A 582 30.61 17.24 3.37
C VAL A 582 30.51 18.76 3.49
N ARG A 583 29.54 19.40 2.81
CA ARG A 583 29.31 20.84 2.96
C ARG A 583 28.96 21.22 4.41
N LEU A 584 28.14 20.40 5.10
CA LEU A 584 27.77 20.61 6.50
C LEU A 584 28.98 20.41 7.46
N LEU A 585 30.00 19.61 7.11
CA LEU A 585 31.23 19.49 7.90
C LEU A 585 32.02 20.80 8.00
N HIS A 586 31.93 21.65 6.96
CA HIS A 586 32.60 22.96 6.92
C HIS A 586 31.81 24.07 7.60
N HIS A 587 30.66 23.73 8.23
CA HIS A 587 29.85 24.72 8.94
C HIS A 587 30.49 25.10 10.29
N ASP A 588 30.38 26.37 10.66
CA ASP A 588 31.03 26.92 11.87
C ASP A 588 30.40 26.34 13.18
N THR A 589 29.12 25.95 13.13
CA THR A 589 28.40 25.42 14.31
C THR A 589 28.77 23.95 14.60
N PRO A 590 29.29 23.63 15.77
CA PRO A 590 29.67 22.24 16.15
C PRO A 590 28.50 21.24 16.05
N ALA A 591 27.29 21.65 16.41
CA ALA A 591 26.08 20.80 16.36
C ALA A 591 25.73 20.38 14.92
N VAL A 592 25.93 21.25 13.93
CA VAL A 592 25.70 20.91 12.50
C VAL A 592 26.72 19.90 12.00
N ARG A 593 27.99 20.04 12.43
CA ARG A 593 29.04 19.06 12.11
C ARG A 593 28.77 17.72 12.77
N ALA A 594 28.32 17.72 14.05
CA ALA A 594 27.93 16.52 14.75
C ALA A 594 26.73 15.82 14.10
N LEU A 595 25.74 16.57 13.60
CA LEU A 595 24.63 16.04 12.81
C LEU A 595 25.14 15.31 11.56
N ALA A 596 26.02 15.95 10.79
CA ALA A 596 26.55 15.37 9.55
C ALA A 596 27.34 14.07 9.82
N LEU A 597 28.23 14.06 10.82
CA LEU A 597 29.01 12.88 11.19
C LEU A 597 28.16 11.78 11.80
N GLY A 598 27.26 12.10 12.73
CA GLY A 598 26.37 11.13 13.36
C GLY A 598 25.45 10.45 12.33
N ALA A 599 24.85 11.21 11.42
CA ALA A 599 24.02 10.68 10.36
C ALA A 599 24.79 9.79 9.39
N PHE A 600 26.00 10.18 9.01
CA PHE A 600 26.88 9.39 8.16
C PHE A 600 27.26 8.06 8.82
N VAL A 601 27.76 8.10 10.05
CA VAL A 601 28.18 6.90 10.81
C VAL A 601 26.98 5.95 10.98
N LEU A 602 25.81 6.49 11.33
CA LEU A 602 24.59 5.69 11.50
C LEU A 602 24.12 5.06 10.18
N ALA A 603 24.24 5.76 9.07
CA ALA A 603 23.92 5.19 7.76
C ALA A 603 24.89 4.08 7.34
N CYS A 604 26.18 4.22 7.71
CA CYS A 604 27.20 3.21 7.46
C CYS A 604 27.05 1.96 8.34
N ASP A 605 26.49 2.07 9.53
CA ASP A 605 26.27 0.95 10.46
C ASP A 605 25.03 0.11 10.10
N ASN A 606 24.64 0.09 8.85
CA ASN A 606 23.53 -0.71 8.32
C ASN A 606 24.04 -1.93 7.57
N ALA A 607 23.67 -3.12 8.03
CA ALA A 607 24.02 -4.41 7.42
C ALA A 607 22.89 -4.97 6.52
N GLU A 608 21.77 -4.25 6.35
CA GLU A 608 20.63 -4.67 5.53
C GLU A 608 20.92 -4.50 4.03
N GLU A 609 20.16 -5.18 3.18
CA GLU A 609 20.22 -5.00 1.71
C GLU A 609 20.01 -3.53 1.30
N GLY A 610 20.76 -3.09 0.30
CA GLY A 610 20.76 -1.69 -0.14
C GLY A 610 21.60 -0.77 0.74
N ALA A 611 22.42 -1.32 1.63
CA ALA A 611 23.35 -0.58 2.47
C ALA A 611 24.25 0.36 1.66
N LEU A 612 24.77 1.41 2.32
CA LEU A 612 25.61 2.41 1.66
C LEU A 612 26.87 1.78 1.03
N VAL A 613 27.41 0.70 1.62
CA VAL A 613 28.55 -0.05 1.08
C VAL A 613 28.21 -0.74 -0.24
N GLU A 614 27.01 -1.27 -0.39
CA GLU A 614 26.56 -1.93 -1.64
C GLU A 614 26.37 -0.91 -2.77
N TRP A 615 25.75 0.24 -2.48
CA TRP A 615 25.65 1.32 -3.42
C TRP A 615 27.02 1.84 -3.84
N TYR A 616 27.93 1.99 -2.87
CA TYR A 616 29.29 2.44 -3.16
C TYR A 616 30.01 1.45 -4.08
N ALA A 617 29.88 0.17 -3.84
CA ALA A 617 30.46 -0.89 -4.67
C ALA A 617 29.87 -0.94 -6.09
N GLY A 618 28.55 -0.69 -6.24
CA GLY A 618 27.88 -0.72 -7.54
C GLY A 618 28.17 0.53 -8.36
N ASP A 619 27.89 1.70 -7.80
CA ASP A 619 27.88 2.96 -8.54
C ASP A 619 28.84 4.01 -7.98
N GLY A 620 28.91 4.15 -6.65
CA GLY A 620 29.58 5.26 -5.97
C GLY A 620 31.09 5.32 -6.20
N MET A 621 31.74 4.16 -6.24
CA MET A 621 33.21 4.09 -6.42
C MET A 621 33.68 4.56 -7.81
N TYR A 622 32.81 4.50 -8.81
CA TYR A 622 33.10 4.95 -10.17
C TYR A 622 32.83 6.45 -10.39
N GLN A 623 32.20 7.11 -9.41
CA GLN A 623 31.94 8.54 -9.39
C GLN A 623 33.00 9.24 -8.53
N ALA A 624 33.94 9.98 -9.17
CA ALA A 624 35.10 10.56 -8.47
C ALA A 624 34.69 11.46 -7.29
N ASP A 625 33.60 12.22 -7.41
CA ASP A 625 33.14 13.11 -6.35
C ASP A 625 32.53 12.29 -5.18
N SER A 626 31.72 11.29 -5.47
CA SER A 626 31.18 10.40 -4.44
C SER A 626 32.25 9.65 -3.66
N ALA A 627 33.27 9.14 -4.34
CA ALA A 627 34.39 8.45 -3.71
C ALA A 627 35.21 9.42 -2.81
N ARG A 628 35.45 10.66 -3.28
CA ARG A 628 36.14 11.70 -2.51
C ARG A 628 35.37 12.11 -1.27
N ASP A 629 34.07 12.35 -1.43
CA ASP A 629 33.18 12.79 -0.35
C ASP A 629 33.03 11.71 0.70
N LEU A 630 32.85 10.45 0.29
CA LEU A 630 32.81 9.30 1.19
C LEU A 630 34.12 9.16 1.99
N ALA A 631 35.27 9.21 1.34
CA ALA A 631 36.55 9.17 2.01
C ALA A 631 36.75 10.35 2.99
N THR A 632 36.26 11.53 2.65
CA THR A 632 36.30 12.72 3.51
C THR A 632 35.45 12.54 4.75
N LEU A 633 34.23 12.04 4.62
CA LEU A 633 33.34 11.75 5.74
C LEU A 633 33.93 10.67 6.67
N TRP A 634 34.45 9.57 6.10
CA TRP A 634 35.12 8.52 6.88
C TRP A 634 36.33 9.04 7.65
N ARG A 635 37.24 9.77 7.00
CA ARG A 635 38.41 10.35 7.66
C ARG A 635 38.03 11.28 8.80
N THR A 636 37.03 12.13 8.57
CA THR A 636 36.56 13.08 9.58
C THR A 636 35.93 12.34 10.77
N ALA A 637 35.09 11.33 10.51
CA ALA A 637 34.44 10.53 11.54
C ALA A 637 35.47 9.72 12.38
N LEU A 638 36.46 9.10 11.73
CA LEU A 638 37.55 8.39 12.41
C LEU A 638 38.47 9.32 13.20
N GLY A 639 38.60 10.58 12.79
CA GLY A 639 39.38 11.60 13.48
C GLY A 639 38.64 12.32 14.61
N ASP A 640 37.32 12.30 14.62
CA ASP A 640 36.51 12.96 15.64
C ASP A 640 36.30 12.10 16.89
N ARG A 641 36.68 12.64 18.04
CA ARG A 641 36.65 11.90 19.32
C ARG A 641 35.28 11.34 19.68
N ALA A 642 34.21 12.05 19.35
CA ALA A 642 32.85 11.65 19.67
C ALA A 642 32.34 10.52 18.74
N HIS A 643 32.80 10.45 17.49
CA HIS A 643 32.29 9.56 16.47
C HIS A 643 33.23 8.38 16.14
N THR A 644 34.50 8.41 16.59
CA THR A 644 35.52 7.39 16.26
C THR A 644 35.05 5.98 16.55
N ARG A 645 34.47 5.72 17.74
CA ARG A 645 33.98 4.39 18.11
C ARG A 645 32.85 3.89 17.19
N GLY A 646 31.87 4.73 16.93
CA GLY A 646 30.77 4.40 15.99
C GLY A 646 31.30 4.16 14.57
N ALA A 647 32.23 4.99 14.10
CA ALA A 647 32.84 4.83 12.78
C ALA A 647 33.62 3.51 12.66
N LEU A 648 34.36 3.07 13.71
CA LEU A 648 35.02 1.78 13.70
C LEU A 648 34.02 0.61 13.69
N ASN A 649 32.94 0.69 14.45
CA ASN A 649 31.87 -0.32 14.43
C ASN A 649 31.22 -0.41 13.04
N ALA A 650 30.90 0.73 12.43
CA ALA A 650 30.37 0.80 11.07
C ALA A 650 31.34 0.21 10.04
N LEU A 651 32.64 0.43 10.21
CA LEU A 651 33.66 -0.18 9.35
C LEU A 651 33.68 -1.72 9.49
N HIS A 652 33.55 -2.23 10.70
CA HIS A 652 33.41 -3.69 10.94
C HIS A 652 32.17 -4.23 10.24
N THR A 653 31.03 -3.54 10.33
CA THR A 653 29.79 -3.88 9.61
C THR A 653 30.03 -3.96 8.10
N TRP A 654 30.75 -2.98 7.53
CA TRP A 654 31.11 -3.00 6.10
C TRP A 654 31.99 -4.18 5.71
N VAL A 655 32.96 -4.55 6.55
CA VAL A 655 33.81 -5.74 6.32
C VAL A 655 32.96 -7.02 6.34
N TYR A 656 32.02 -7.15 7.27
CA TYR A 656 31.14 -8.32 7.34
C TYR A 656 30.19 -8.42 6.14
N VAL A 657 29.64 -7.31 5.65
CA VAL A 657 28.82 -7.29 4.43
C VAL A 657 29.68 -7.69 3.23
N ALA A 658 30.88 -7.13 3.12
CA ALA A 658 31.78 -7.36 2.01
C ALA A 658 32.40 -8.78 1.99
N GLU A 659 32.41 -9.51 3.12
CA GLU A 659 32.87 -10.91 3.17
C GLU A 659 32.12 -11.82 2.19
N HIS A 660 30.84 -11.54 1.99
CA HIS A 660 29.95 -12.32 1.14
C HIS A 660 29.67 -11.65 -0.22
N ARG A 661 30.30 -10.48 -0.51
CA ARG A 661 30.07 -9.67 -1.70
C ARG A 661 31.41 -9.26 -2.35
N PRO A 662 31.80 -9.90 -3.45
CA PRO A 662 33.07 -9.61 -4.12
C PRO A 662 33.23 -8.15 -4.60
N ASP A 663 32.14 -7.55 -5.06
CA ASP A 663 32.05 -6.15 -5.47
C ASP A 663 32.32 -5.19 -4.30
N ALA A 664 31.69 -5.43 -3.16
CA ALA A 664 31.90 -4.67 -1.93
C ALA A 664 33.34 -4.87 -1.37
N ALA A 665 33.87 -6.08 -1.48
CA ALA A 665 35.27 -6.35 -1.10
C ALA A 665 36.25 -5.52 -1.92
N GLN A 666 36.09 -5.48 -3.26
CA GLN A 666 36.89 -4.65 -4.14
C GLN A 666 36.76 -3.15 -3.83
N ALA A 667 35.54 -2.70 -3.56
CA ALA A 667 35.31 -1.30 -3.18
C ALA A 667 36.04 -0.91 -1.90
N LEU A 668 36.06 -1.80 -0.89
CA LEU A 668 36.81 -1.58 0.35
C LEU A 668 38.33 -1.60 0.14
N GLU A 669 38.86 -2.46 -0.72
CA GLU A 669 40.27 -2.49 -1.10
C GLU A 669 40.76 -1.16 -1.72
N LEU A 670 39.85 -0.45 -2.41
CA LEU A 670 40.13 0.88 -2.97
C LEU A 670 39.90 2.01 -1.96
N LEU A 671 38.90 1.90 -1.09
CA LEU A 671 38.53 2.93 -0.12
C LEU A 671 39.54 3.03 1.02
N LEU A 672 39.91 1.89 1.63
CA LEU A 672 40.72 1.89 2.86
C LEU A 672 42.09 2.59 2.72
N PRO A 673 42.85 2.42 1.61
CA PRO A 673 44.08 3.21 1.39
C PRO A 673 43.83 4.72 1.34
N ALA A 674 42.67 5.15 0.80
CA ALA A 674 42.29 6.56 0.75
C ALA A 674 41.97 7.17 2.14
N LEU A 675 41.71 6.34 3.15
CA LEU A 675 41.48 6.79 4.53
C LEU A 675 42.82 7.02 5.31
N VAL A 676 43.92 6.49 4.83
CA VAL A 676 45.23 6.60 5.47
C VAL A 676 45.92 7.89 5.01
N VAL A 677 45.93 8.90 5.85
CA VAL A 677 46.62 10.18 5.61
C VAL A 677 47.87 10.29 6.50
N THR A 678 47.79 9.79 7.73
CA THR A 678 48.84 9.83 8.75
C THR A 678 49.31 8.42 9.13
N ALA A 679 50.49 8.36 9.75
CA ALA A 679 51.01 7.09 10.33
C ALA A 679 50.10 6.54 11.42
N ASP A 680 49.38 7.40 12.13
CA ASP A 680 48.46 6.98 13.20
C ASP A 680 47.17 6.41 12.61
N ASP A 681 46.70 6.92 11.46
CA ASP A 681 45.57 6.31 10.73
C ASP A 681 45.92 4.89 10.29
N HIS A 682 47.10 4.72 9.72
CA HIS A 682 47.62 3.41 9.33
C HIS A 682 47.70 2.43 10.51
N LYS A 683 48.25 2.88 11.66
CA LYS A 683 48.34 2.05 12.88
C LYS A 683 46.95 1.65 13.37
N ARG A 684 46.03 2.60 13.46
CA ARG A 684 44.64 2.40 13.92
C ARG A 684 43.92 1.38 13.05
N LEU A 685 43.83 1.64 11.74
CA LEU A 685 43.13 0.75 10.81
C LEU A 685 43.78 -0.64 10.74
N SER A 686 45.10 -0.71 10.77
CA SER A 686 45.84 -2.00 10.84
C SER A 686 45.57 -2.75 12.15
N HIS A 687 45.43 -2.05 13.28
CA HIS A 687 45.07 -2.65 14.54
C HIS A 687 43.67 -3.25 14.51
N GLU A 688 42.69 -2.47 14.06
CA GLU A 688 41.29 -2.88 13.94
C GLU A 688 41.13 -4.13 13.06
N LEU A 689 41.72 -4.13 11.86
CA LEU A 689 41.68 -5.27 10.95
C LEU A 689 42.38 -6.54 11.53
N ARG A 690 43.45 -6.36 12.33
CA ARG A 690 44.12 -7.51 12.99
C ARG A 690 43.31 -8.08 14.13
N THR A 691 42.59 -7.27 14.86
CA THR A 691 41.80 -7.65 16.05
C THR A 691 40.37 -8.01 15.74
N LEU A 692 39.89 -7.75 14.51
CA LEU A 692 38.55 -8.06 14.07
C LEU A 692 38.27 -9.57 14.22
N ARG A 693 37.15 -9.89 14.87
CA ARG A 693 36.63 -11.27 14.98
C ARG A 693 35.48 -11.49 14.01
N GLY A 694 35.17 -12.74 13.71
CA GLY A 694 33.98 -13.09 12.98
C GLY A 694 32.71 -12.59 13.70
N ARG A 695 31.62 -12.39 12.96
CA ARG A 695 30.37 -11.83 13.47
C ARG A 695 29.84 -12.60 14.71
N ASP A 696 30.05 -13.92 14.76
CA ASP A 696 29.64 -14.79 15.86
C ASP A 696 30.78 -15.06 16.88
N GLY A 697 31.79 -14.20 16.94
CA GLY A 697 32.95 -14.38 17.77
C GLY A 697 33.97 -15.43 17.26
N GLY A 698 33.73 -15.92 16.03
CA GLY A 698 34.60 -16.88 15.34
C GLY A 698 35.94 -16.31 14.86
N PRO A 699 36.68 -17.06 14.03
CA PRO A 699 37.96 -16.62 13.48
C PRO A 699 37.81 -15.35 12.65
N ARG A 700 38.93 -14.62 12.52
CA ARG A 700 38.99 -13.39 11.73
C ARG A 700 38.56 -13.64 10.26
N PRO A 701 37.73 -12.76 9.67
CA PRO A 701 37.33 -12.88 8.26
C PRO A 701 38.54 -12.88 7.33
N PRO A 702 38.63 -13.77 6.32
CA PRO A 702 39.71 -13.77 5.32
C PRO A 702 39.83 -12.44 4.56
N LEU A 703 38.73 -11.71 4.36
CA LEU A 703 38.73 -10.39 3.75
C LEU A 703 39.59 -9.39 4.55
N ALA A 704 39.58 -9.48 5.89
CA ALA A 704 40.38 -8.60 6.74
C ALA A 704 41.91 -8.72 6.47
N ASP A 705 42.38 -9.91 6.10
CA ASP A 705 43.80 -10.10 5.71
C ASP A 705 44.12 -9.46 4.36
N ARG A 706 43.19 -9.54 3.38
CA ARG A 706 43.32 -8.86 2.07
C ARG A 706 43.32 -7.35 2.24
N LEU A 707 42.39 -6.81 3.05
CA LEU A 707 42.31 -5.38 3.35
C LEU A 707 43.56 -4.88 4.08
N LEU A 708 44.11 -5.67 5.02
CA LEU A 708 45.34 -5.35 5.67
C LEU A 708 46.55 -5.30 4.71
N ALA A 709 46.60 -6.18 3.73
CA ALA A 709 47.61 -6.18 2.69
C ALA A 709 47.48 -4.99 1.73
N ALA A 710 46.28 -4.49 1.52
CA ALA A 710 45.99 -3.30 0.70
C ALA A 710 46.40 -1.99 1.40
N LEU A 711 46.41 -1.97 2.74
CA LEU A 711 46.83 -0.79 3.52
C LEU A 711 48.33 -0.53 3.35
N ARG A 712 48.71 0.60 2.73
CA ARG A 712 50.08 1.06 2.60
C ARG A 712 50.38 2.12 3.64
N PRO A 713 51.57 2.10 4.28
CA PRO A 713 51.97 3.21 5.14
C PRO A 713 52.06 4.50 4.28
N PRO A 714 51.74 5.68 4.84
CA PRO A 714 51.86 6.93 4.13
C PRO A 714 53.35 7.16 3.74
N VAL A 715 53.54 7.59 2.52
CA VAL A 715 54.89 7.97 2.06
C VAL A 715 55.32 9.21 2.86
N PRO A 716 56.50 9.21 3.52
CA PRO A 716 56.97 10.39 4.23
C PRO A 716 57.06 11.55 3.23
N THR A 717 56.28 12.61 3.43
CA THR A 717 56.47 13.87 2.71
C THR A 717 57.80 14.43 3.20
N ALA A 718 58.78 14.49 2.27
CA ALA A 718 60.12 15.04 2.50
C ALA A 718 60.07 16.53 2.83
#